data_456bf97468b854ff8782046d8516ba63
#
_entry.id   456bf97468b854ff8782046d8516ba63
#
_cell.length_a   1.000
_cell.length_b   1.000
_cell.length_c   1.000
_cell.angle_alpha   90.00
_cell.angle_beta   90.00
_cell.angle_gamma   90.00
#
_symmetry.space_group_name_H-M   'P 1'
#
loop_
_entity.id
_entity.type
_entity.pdbx_description
1 polymer ?
#
loop_
_entity_poly.entity_id
_entity_poly.type
_entity_poly.pdbx_seq_one_letter_code
_entity_poly.pdbx_strand_id
1 'polypeptide(L)'
;MNYPIQIPENPQIITALGLATFARNNILNDSKITFHPDTLLIESDKQRQYFFPPLQSDNSNYPDFSDHEHYISNNVEVDIYQSLEQNTIIPVYLGVDIGSTSTKAVLMADQNKQNNILLGLYTRTMGQPIKATQALLKVLKDLEDAYQVQFEFCGVGTTGSGRKFIQKILNSDIAIDEITAHARAAYELNPDIDTIIEIGGQDSKFTILKDGRVTFSIMNYVCAAGTGSFIEEQAKRLGVGLDEYSRKAINTPAPLTSDRCTVFMERDLNHLLNQNYSINELLAAALHSVRDNYLSKVAQAGKIGNTICFQGATAKNRALVLAFEQKLQKPIFVSRYCHLTGALGVCLMLEEQKISTSQFRGIEFYNEKVIVKEQICDDCKNHCKLNRIDIGKEAIYWGHLCGREDGVKKTKRSKPGFNLLSNRRKTFRPVSVKDNKKLSRLADRKRKVDFEFVINRLKHIDLTSSWQKMKHIDMDDTLERLKESIGLNLLQLQHNYYAITKSEIEYEKKDHTVSIGIPNTLYMLEYIPFWNYFFRLLGYSVIISPQSKNLVNKGKEIAGAEFCAPISNWHGHVAYLNSKSDYLFLPQMFSDDFKNEDRFYCYYSNYAVSLVINVESLHLEEKIISPIINFSEPDLENIRQIYEHLPAELKINQTPNNIHDAYTKAWRWYTYRKQKLVDLFIHKNESVRDISVVLMGRPYIIFDPGMNKSIPGKFNEHGIPTFFQDMLPTIDPKSNKAGREFLKWNHWRYAAYILNAAEYCGQTRGLYPVFITGFKCSPDSFALDYFREIMDFYQKPYLILQVDEHDSEEGYDTRIEAAIRTFRSDFLESKSIRVKKKEIKIDRAFPKGGYILIPNYDWLSCSLMSAAFEREGYKAMLIEESSNTIQSSLRLNDGQCLPISAIVQGSIEMVKKYQLPVNQTAIFLNTICNLSCNFPQYPMMARQLLKKESGQLEKLHIFATEFEMTSLPYDLIYNVYLAYLLGGLLRRIVCKIRPYEINPG
;
A
#
# COMPACT_ATOMS: atom_id res chain seq x y z
N MET A 1 38.04 6.90 1.64
CA MET A 1 39.10 6.00 2.18
C MET A 1 40.01 5.67 1.02
N ASN A 2 41.27 6.17 1.06
CA ASN A 2 42.27 5.85 0.04
C ASN A 2 43.14 4.67 0.55
N TYR A 3 42.55 3.48 0.62
CA TYR A 3 43.33 2.27 0.80
C TYR A 3 43.63 1.68 -0.58
N PRO A 4 44.90 1.30 -0.85
CA PRO A 4 45.26 0.64 -2.11
C PRO A 4 44.54 -0.71 -2.19
N ILE A 5 43.68 -0.88 -3.15
CA ILE A 5 43.01 -2.16 -3.45
C ILE A 5 44.01 -3.04 -4.16
N GLN A 6 44.43 -4.16 -3.54
CA GLN A 6 45.24 -5.18 -4.17
C GLN A 6 44.34 -6.23 -4.82
N ILE A 7 44.43 -6.34 -6.13
CA ILE A 7 43.75 -7.41 -6.85
C ILE A 7 44.74 -8.57 -6.98
N PRO A 8 44.43 -9.77 -6.47
CA PRO A 8 45.29 -10.95 -6.63
C PRO A 8 45.46 -11.34 -8.11
N GLU A 9 46.52 -12.03 -8.43
CA GLU A 9 46.81 -12.48 -9.79
C GLU A 9 45.67 -13.33 -10.40
N ASN A 10 45.01 -14.14 -9.56
CA ASN A 10 43.89 -14.99 -9.99
C ASN A 10 42.67 -14.79 -9.03
N PRO A 11 41.91 -13.67 -9.11
CA PRO A 11 40.86 -13.35 -8.15
C PRO A 11 39.71 -14.35 -8.14
N GLN A 12 39.45 -15.03 -9.25
CA GLN A 12 38.34 -16.01 -9.40
C GLN A 12 38.58 -17.31 -8.61
N ILE A 13 39.83 -17.63 -8.22
CA ILE A 13 40.13 -18.86 -7.46
C ILE A 13 40.53 -18.62 -6.02
N ILE A 14 40.48 -17.39 -5.53
CA ILE A 14 40.90 -17.02 -4.14
C ILE A 14 40.15 -17.85 -3.08
N THR A 15 38.86 -18.08 -3.26
CA THR A 15 38.03 -18.87 -2.32
C THR A 15 38.51 -20.33 -2.30
N ALA A 16 38.76 -20.92 -3.47
CA ALA A 16 39.26 -22.28 -3.57
C ALA A 16 40.68 -22.41 -3.00
N LEU A 17 41.54 -21.43 -3.29
CA LEU A 17 42.91 -21.37 -2.76
C LEU A 17 42.94 -21.22 -1.22
N GLY A 18 42.04 -20.37 -0.67
CA GLY A 18 41.87 -20.20 0.77
C GLY A 18 41.43 -21.50 1.42
N LEU A 19 40.46 -22.21 0.85
CA LEU A 19 39.97 -23.50 1.34
C LEU A 19 41.08 -24.59 1.25
N ALA A 20 41.82 -24.67 0.15
CA ALA A 20 42.92 -25.60 0.00
C ALA A 20 44.04 -25.32 1.04
N THR A 21 44.34 -24.04 1.29
CA THR A 21 45.33 -23.63 2.29
C THR A 21 44.86 -23.99 3.70
N PHE A 22 43.59 -23.75 3.99
CA PHE A 22 42.97 -24.12 5.27
C PHE A 22 42.99 -25.65 5.49
N ALA A 23 42.61 -26.43 4.47
CA ALA A 23 42.68 -27.89 4.48
C ALA A 23 44.10 -28.38 4.71
N ARG A 24 45.08 -27.84 4.01
CA ARG A 24 46.51 -28.17 4.17
C ARG A 24 47.00 -27.90 5.62
N ASN A 25 46.59 -26.82 6.19
CA ASN A 25 47.09 -26.42 7.53
C ASN A 25 46.41 -27.14 8.69
N ASN A 26 45.15 -27.58 8.50
CA ASN A 26 44.35 -28.14 9.58
C ASN A 26 44.04 -29.65 9.46
N ILE A 27 44.20 -30.27 8.29
CA ILE A 27 43.82 -31.66 8.03
C ILE A 27 45.06 -32.58 7.86
N LEU A 28 46.22 -32.04 7.55
CA LEU A 28 47.36 -32.83 7.06
C LEU A 28 48.31 -33.38 8.11
N ASN A 29 47.91 -33.47 9.40
CA ASN A 29 48.86 -34.06 10.34
C ASN A 29 48.70 -35.55 10.64
N ASP A 30 47.59 -36.25 10.31
CA ASP A 30 47.45 -37.67 10.73
C ASP A 30 46.55 -38.60 9.92
N SER A 31 46.06 -38.25 8.75
CA SER A 31 45.25 -39.22 7.98
C SER A 31 45.49 -39.17 6.44
N LYS A 32 45.83 -40.29 5.83
CA LYS A 32 45.75 -40.46 4.38
C LYS A 32 44.28 -40.35 3.97
N ILE A 33 43.86 -39.18 3.53
CA ILE A 33 42.54 -38.98 2.90
C ILE A 33 42.65 -39.66 1.51
N THR A 34 42.02 -40.77 1.35
CA THR A 34 41.82 -41.41 0.06
C THR A 34 40.67 -40.70 -0.66
N PHE A 35 41.02 -39.93 -1.69
CA PHE A 35 40.06 -39.25 -2.53
C PHE A 35 39.47 -40.26 -3.53
N HIS A 36 38.17 -40.53 -3.41
CA HIS A 36 37.41 -41.31 -4.38
C HIS A 36 36.61 -40.33 -5.28
N PRO A 37 36.99 -40.16 -6.55
CA PRO A 37 36.30 -39.26 -7.48
C PRO A 37 34.81 -39.58 -7.62
N ASP A 38 34.46 -40.84 -7.53
CA ASP A 38 33.07 -41.33 -7.66
C ASP A 38 32.12 -40.85 -6.50
N THR A 39 32.71 -40.45 -5.38
CA THR A 39 31.91 -39.92 -4.24
C THR A 39 31.58 -38.43 -4.40
N LEU A 40 32.17 -37.71 -5.37
CA LEU A 40 31.86 -36.32 -5.69
C LEU A 40 30.60 -36.19 -6.54
N LEU A 41 30.34 -37.20 -7.35
CA LEU A 41 29.09 -37.28 -8.12
C LEU A 41 28.03 -38.02 -7.31
N ILE A 42 27.49 -37.36 -6.28
CA ILE A 42 26.25 -37.79 -5.72
C ILE A 42 25.19 -37.46 -6.77
N GLU A 43 24.90 -38.41 -7.66
CA GLU A 43 23.64 -38.39 -8.37
C GLU A 43 22.54 -38.41 -7.30
N SER A 44 22.07 -37.22 -6.96
CA SER A 44 20.85 -37.18 -6.15
C SER A 44 19.73 -37.67 -7.06
N ASP A 45 19.29 -38.91 -6.84
CA ASP A 45 18.02 -39.45 -7.33
C ASP A 45 16.83 -38.68 -6.69
N LYS A 46 16.93 -37.35 -6.64
CA LYS A 46 15.81 -36.50 -6.31
C LYS A 46 14.85 -36.56 -7.49
N GLN A 47 13.84 -37.39 -7.39
CA GLN A 47 12.72 -37.38 -8.33
C GLN A 47 12.26 -35.95 -8.51
N ARG A 48 12.22 -35.46 -9.77
CA ARG A 48 11.71 -34.14 -10.12
C ARG A 48 10.29 -34.01 -9.59
N GLN A 49 10.04 -32.94 -8.85
CA GLN A 49 8.73 -32.68 -8.27
C GLN A 49 7.98 -31.65 -9.12
N TYR A 50 6.85 -32.06 -9.66
CA TYR A 50 5.97 -31.17 -10.41
C TYR A 50 4.80 -30.75 -9.54
N PHE A 51 4.57 -29.45 -9.48
CA PHE A 51 3.47 -28.87 -8.70
C PHE A 51 2.26 -28.54 -9.58
N PHE A 52 2.52 -28.15 -10.82
CA PHE A 52 1.48 -27.81 -11.79
C PHE A 52 1.39 -28.87 -12.87
N PRO A 53 0.15 -29.33 -13.22
CA PRO A 53 -0.04 -30.21 -14.36
C PRO A 53 0.26 -29.49 -15.68
N PRO A 54 0.42 -30.24 -16.81
CA PRO A 54 0.65 -29.65 -18.12
C PRO A 54 -0.39 -28.58 -18.48
N LEU A 55 0.06 -27.48 -19.11
CA LEU A 55 -0.79 -26.40 -19.58
C LEU A 55 -1.68 -26.88 -20.74
N GLN A 56 -2.91 -27.24 -20.45
CA GLN A 56 -3.91 -27.73 -21.37
C GLN A 56 -5.27 -27.15 -20.99
N SER A 57 -6.07 -26.72 -21.96
CA SER A 57 -7.48 -26.39 -21.79
C SER A 57 -8.20 -26.43 -23.13
N ASP A 58 -9.40 -26.96 -23.12
CA ASP A 58 -10.30 -26.99 -24.29
C ASP A 58 -11.39 -25.91 -24.19
N ASN A 59 -11.26 -24.97 -23.23
CA ASN A 59 -12.36 -24.11 -22.81
C ASN A 59 -12.49 -22.79 -23.59
N SER A 60 -11.48 -22.37 -24.40
CA SER A 60 -11.53 -21.10 -25.10
C SER A 60 -11.33 -21.21 -26.62
N ASN A 61 -12.05 -20.36 -27.35
CA ASN A 61 -11.73 -20.05 -28.75
C ASN A 61 -10.60 -19.00 -28.76
N TYR A 62 -9.36 -19.46 -28.87
CA TYR A 62 -8.21 -18.59 -29.01
C TYR A 62 -8.08 -18.11 -30.46
N PRO A 63 -7.90 -16.79 -30.74
CA PRO A 63 -7.89 -16.28 -32.10
C PRO A 63 -6.66 -16.74 -32.88
N ASP A 64 -6.81 -16.88 -34.19
CA ASP A 64 -5.68 -16.98 -35.10
C ASP A 64 -5.17 -15.58 -35.43
N PHE A 65 -3.93 -15.29 -35.06
CA PHE A 65 -3.28 -14.01 -35.33
C PHE A 65 -2.64 -13.95 -36.73
N SER A 66 -2.68 -14.99 -37.49
CA SER A 66 -2.22 -15.03 -38.90
C SER A 66 -3.31 -14.74 -39.94
N ASP A 67 -4.55 -14.51 -39.50
CA ASP A 67 -5.71 -14.29 -40.37
C ASP A 67 -5.82 -12.83 -40.88
N HIS A 68 -4.69 -12.16 -41.16
CA HIS A 68 -4.63 -10.84 -41.80
C HIS A 68 -3.22 -10.58 -42.32
N GLU A 69 -3.08 -9.56 -43.18
CA GLU A 69 -1.78 -9.16 -43.72
C GLU A 69 -0.94 -8.54 -42.61
N HIS A 70 0.27 -9.11 -42.40
CA HIS A 70 1.22 -8.67 -41.40
C HIS A 70 2.63 -8.51 -41.95
N TYR A 71 3.27 -7.36 -41.69
CA TYR A 71 4.67 -7.12 -42.06
C TYR A 71 5.34 -6.10 -41.14
N ILE A 72 6.67 -5.98 -41.26
CA ILE A 72 7.44 -5.00 -40.48
C ILE A 72 7.99 -3.93 -41.42
N SER A 73 7.71 -2.67 -41.14
CA SER A 73 8.25 -1.50 -41.84
C SER A 73 8.81 -0.49 -40.84
N ASN A 74 10.04 -0.03 -41.03
CA ASN A 74 10.72 0.97 -40.18
C ASN A 74 10.68 0.65 -38.66
N ASN A 75 10.85 -0.62 -38.26
CA ASN A 75 10.71 -1.14 -36.91
C ASN A 75 9.27 -1.00 -36.34
N VAL A 76 8.29 -0.86 -37.18
CA VAL A 76 6.84 -0.88 -36.85
C VAL A 76 6.24 -2.17 -37.40
N GLU A 77 5.58 -2.94 -36.54
CA GLU A 77 4.71 -4.04 -36.95
C GLU A 77 3.41 -3.43 -37.50
N VAL A 78 3.01 -3.86 -38.69
CA VAL A 78 1.84 -3.38 -39.44
C VAL A 78 0.87 -4.51 -39.61
N ASP A 79 -0.31 -4.39 -39.06
CA ASP A 79 -1.44 -5.31 -39.25
C ASP A 79 -2.52 -4.63 -40.12
N ILE A 80 -2.83 -5.18 -41.32
CA ILE A 80 -3.90 -4.69 -42.21
C ILE A 80 -5.10 -5.63 -42.04
N TYR A 81 -6.16 -5.14 -41.40
CA TYR A 81 -7.35 -5.93 -41.12
C TYR A 81 -8.41 -5.82 -42.21
N GLN A 82 -8.40 -4.75 -43.02
CA GLN A 82 -9.30 -4.53 -44.16
C GLN A 82 -8.51 -3.99 -45.34
N SER A 83 -8.90 -4.40 -46.54
CA SER A 83 -8.32 -3.92 -47.81
C SER A 83 -8.57 -2.41 -47.97
N LEU A 84 -7.54 -1.66 -48.35
CA LEU A 84 -7.67 -0.24 -48.69
C LEU A 84 -8.02 -0.09 -50.17
N GLU A 85 -9.15 0.57 -50.47
CA GLU A 85 -9.57 0.81 -51.85
C GLU A 85 -8.74 1.93 -52.46
N GLN A 86 -8.08 1.66 -53.60
CA GLN A 86 -7.20 2.61 -54.26
C GLN A 86 -7.96 3.87 -54.74
N ASN A 87 -7.25 5.00 -54.78
CA ASN A 87 -7.76 6.30 -55.21
C ASN A 87 -8.99 6.82 -54.42
N THR A 88 -9.07 6.50 -53.16
CA THR A 88 -10.14 6.95 -52.27
C THR A 88 -9.65 7.86 -51.15
N ILE A 89 -10.52 8.77 -50.70
CA ILE A 89 -10.34 9.51 -49.45
C ILE A 89 -11.13 8.77 -48.40
N ILE A 90 -10.43 8.34 -47.32
CA ILE A 90 -11.04 7.54 -46.28
C ILE A 90 -11.11 8.39 -45.01
N PRO A 91 -12.32 8.77 -44.53
CA PRO A 91 -12.49 9.45 -43.25
C PRO A 91 -12.18 8.46 -42.10
N VAL A 92 -11.29 8.86 -41.20
CA VAL A 92 -10.74 7.98 -40.17
C VAL A 92 -10.60 8.64 -38.80
N TYR A 93 -10.69 7.81 -37.76
CA TYR A 93 -10.26 8.15 -36.40
C TYR A 93 -8.90 7.49 -36.10
N LEU A 94 -7.99 8.23 -35.51
CA LEU A 94 -6.67 7.74 -35.09
C LEU A 94 -6.57 7.71 -33.56
N GLY A 95 -6.44 6.54 -33.00
CA GLY A 95 -6.12 6.33 -31.60
C GLY A 95 -4.65 5.95 -31.41
N VAL A 96 -3.94 6.61 -30.50
CA VAL A 96 -2.55 6.32 -30.19
C VAL A 96 -2.40 5.95 -28.72
N ASP A 97 -1.87 4.78 -28.43
CA ASP A 97 -1.57 4.30 -27.09
C ASP A 97 -0.07 4.35 -26.83
N ILE A 98 0.35 5.25 -25.93
CA ILE A 98 1.75 5.54 -25.62
C ILE A 98 2.13 4.95 -24.26
N GLY A 99 2.60 3.69 -24.27
CA GLY A 99 3.16 3.05 -23.10
C GLY A 99 4.66 3.26 -22.94
N SER A 100 5.20 2.95 -21.77
CA SER A 100 6.63 3.01 -21.46
C SER A 100 7.46 2.02 -22.31
N THR A 101 6.90 0.85 -22.60
CA THR A 101 7.57 -0.24 -23.35
C THR A 101 7.28 -0.16 -24.86
N SER A 102 6.02 0.13 -25.22
CA SER A 102 5.57 0.11 -26.62
C SER A 102 4.58 1.23 -26.89
N THR A 103 4.58 1.72 -28.15
CA THR A 103 3.62 2.68 -28.69
C THR A 103 2.85 2.01 -29.83
N LYS A 104 1.52 2.17 -29.81
CA LYS A 104 0.62 1.51 -30.74
C LYS A 104 -0.33 2.53 -31.33
N ALA A 105 -0.83 2.27 -32.52
CA ALA A 105 -1.89 3.06 -33.12
C ALA A 105 -2.95 2.17 -33.78
N VAL A 106 -4.19 2.64 -33.77
CA VAL A 106 -5.30 2.07 -34.53
C VAL A 106 -5.87 3.13 -35.43
N LEU A 107 -6.07 2.77 -36.68
CA LEU A 107 -6.83 3.56 -37.67
C LEU A 107 -8.18 2.90 -37.85
N MET A 108 -9.25 3.61 -37.54
CA MET A 108 -10.65 3.13 -37.66
C MET A 108 -11.40 4.02 -38.63
N ALA A 109 -12.12 3.42 -39.60
CA ALA A 109 -12.91 4.18 -40.55
C ALA A 109 -14.18 4.75 -39.89
N ASP A 110 -14.56 5.98 -40.30
CA ASP A 110 -15.82 6.61 -39.92
C ASP A 110 -16.99 6.04 -40.75
N GLN A 111 -17.41 4.82 -40.46
CA GLN A 111 -18.54 4.16 -41.12
C GLN A 111 -19.39 3.42 -40.06
N ASN A 112 -20.68 3.64 -40.05
CA ASN A 112 -21.68 2.99 -39.17
C ASN A 112 -21.82 1.45 -39.37
N LYS A 113 -20.71 0.69 -39.46
CA LYS A 113 -20.71 -0.77 -39.64
C LYS A 113 -19.89 -1.43 -38.52
N GLN A 114 -20.35 -2.59 -38.07
CA GLN A 114 -19.53 -3.46 -37.21
C GLN A 114 -18.20 -3.81 -37.91
N ASN A 115 -17.06 -3.70 -37.20
CA ASN A 115 -15.70 -3.94 -37.69
C ASN A 115 -15.11 -2.87 -38.61
N ASN A 116 -14.99 -1.63 -38.15
CA ASN A 116 -14.39 -0.51 -38.89
C ASN A 116 -12.88 -0.37 -38.71
N ILE A 117 -12.18 -1.36 -38.12
CA ILE A 117 -10.74 -1.30 -37.88
C ILE A 117 -10.01 -1.59 -39.19
N LEU A 118 -9.30 -0.57 -39.72
CA LEU A 118 -8.53 -0.71 -40.96
C LEU A 118 -7.13 -1.26 -40.66
N LEU A 119 -6.41 -0.62 -39.73
CA LEU A 119 -4.99 -0.84 -39.48
C LEU A 119 -4.70 -0.92 -37.98
N GLY A 120 -3.74 -1.76 -37.63
CA GLY A 120 -3.07 -1.77 -36.32
C GLY A 120 -1.56 -1.56 -36.50
N LEU A 121 -0.96 -0.68 -35.73
CA LEU A 121 0.48 -0.40 -35.76
C LEU A 121 1.08 -0.60 -34.37
N TYR A 122 2.24 -1.23 -34.31
CA TYR A 122 2.94 -1.49 -33.04
C TYR A 122 4.44 -1.23 -33.18
N THR A 123 5.02 -0.46 -32.22
CA THR A 123 6.49 -0.26 -32.17
C THR A 123 6.97 -0.19 -30.71
N ARG A 124 8.25 -0.42 -30.48
CA ARG A 124 8.91 -0.25 -29.17
C ARG A 124 9.12 1.22 -28.87
N THR A 125 8.71 1.69 -27.69
CA THR A 125 8.91 3.09 -27.24
C THR A 125 10.38 3.42 -26.94
N MET A 126 11.12 2.50 -26.32
CA MET A 126 12.54 2.62 -25.95
C MET A 126 12.90 3.94 -25.26
N GLY A 127 12.00 4.48 -24.44
CA GLY A 127 12.18 5.79 -23.75
C GLY A 127 12.08 7.02 -24.69
N GLN A 128 11.69 6.85 -25.95
CA GLN A 128 11.64 7.91 -26.97
C GLN A 128 10.22 8.02 -27.58
N PRO A 129 9.20 8.44 -26.81
CA PRO A 129 7.81 8.40 -27.25
C PRO A 129 7.54 9.29 -28.48
N ILE A 130 8.25 10.40 -28.63
CA ILE A 130 8.12 11.26 -29.82
C ILE A 130 8.56 10.52 -31.07
N LYS A 131 9.73 9.89 -31.05
CA LYS A 131 10.24 9.15 -32.21
C LYS A 131 9.38 7.93 -32.54
N ALA A 132 8.91 7.22 -31.52
CA ALA A 132 7.99 6.11 -31.71
C ALA A 132 6.69 6.57 -32.41
N THR A 133 6.10 7.71 -31.96
CA THR A 133 4.92 8.29 -32.62
C THR A 133 5.23 8.74 -34.05
N GLN A 134 6.38 9.37 -34.30
CA GLN A 134 6.81 9.74 -35.64
C GLN A 134 6.98 8.53 -36.56
N ALA A 135 7.50 7.40 -36.06
CA ALA A 135 7.63 6.16 -36.81
C ALA A 135 6.25 5.60 -37.23
N LEU A 136 5.25 5.64 -36.33
CA LEU A 136 3.88 5.22 -36.66
C LEU A 136 3.28 6.11 -37.78
N LEU A 137 3.42 7.46 -37.66
CA LEU A 137 2.92 8.38 -38.68
C LEU A 137 3.64 8.23 -40.02
N LYS A 138 4.96 7.93 -40.01
CA LYS A 138 5.71 7.62 -41.23
C LYS A 138 5.13 6.42 -41.97
N VAL A 139 4.83 5.35 -41.22
CA VAL A 139 4.21 4.15 -41.83
C VAL A 139 2.82 4.45 -42.38
N LEU A 140 2.01 5.27 -41.68
CA LEU A 140 0.70 5.71 -42.25
C LEU A 140 0.90 6.48 -43.56
N LYS A 141 1.91 7.34 -43.65
CA LYS A 141 2.25 8.05 -44.90
C LYS A 141 2.72 7.09 -45.99
N ASP A 142 3.55 6.13 -45.67
CA ASP A 142 4.03 5.10 -46.61
C ASP A 142 2.86 4.25 -47.15
N LEU A 143 1.84 3.99 -46.31
CA LEU A 143 0.60 3.30 -46.74
C LEU A 143 -0.25 4.16 -47.67
N GLU A 144 -0.42 5.48 -47.38
CA GLU A 144 -1.08 6.41 -48.29
C GLU A 144 -0.46 6.35 -49.69
N ASP A 145 0.87 6.41 -49.72
CA ASP A 145 1.62 6.43 -50.98
C ASP A 145 1.60 5.07 -51.71
N ALA A 146 1.70 3.95 -50.99
CA ALA A 146 1.67 2.60 -51.55
C ALA A 146 0.32 2.19 -52.11
N TYR A 147 -0.76 2.52 -51.40
CA TYR A 147 -2.13 2.15 -51.80
C TYR A 147 -2.85 3.27 -52.57
N GLN A 148 -2.23 4.42 -52.78
CA GLN A 148 -2.80 5.61 -53.39
C GLN A 148 -4.12 6.05 -52.76
N VAL A 149 -4.14 6.03 -51.40
CA VAL A 149 -5.28 6.48 -50.58
C VAL A 149 -4.91 7.76 -49.81
N GLN A 150 -5.89 8.52 -49.38
CA GLN A 150 -5.71 9.68 -48.51
C GLN A 150 -6.54 9.48 -47.25
N PHE A 151 -5.89 9.57 -46.06
CA PHE A 151 -6.61 9.51 -44.80
C PHE A 151 -7.08 10.92 -44.38
N GLU A 152 -8.39 11.08 -44.23
CA GLU A 152 -9.01 12.29 -43.68
C GLU A 152 -9.27 12.09 -42.17
N PHE A 153 -8.52 12.76 -41.31
CA PHE A 153 -8.60 12.56 -39.85
C PHE A 153 -9.79 13.29 -39.26
N CYS A 154 -10.91 12.59 -39.02
CA CYS A 154 -12.10 13.08 -38.33
C CYS A 154 -11.81 13.40 -36.85
N GLY A 155 -10.88 12.69 -36.23
CA GLY A 155 -10.44 12.91 -34.87
C GLY A 155 -9.19 12.11 -34.52
N VAL A 156 -8.38 12.66 -33.64
CA VAL A 156 -7.14 12.04 -33.16
C VAL A 156 -7.11 12.06 -31.62
N GLY A 157 -6.78 10.95 -31.00
CA GLY A 157 -6.75 10.87 -29.55
C GLY A 157 -5.58 10.03 -29.02
N THR A 158 -5.28 10.23 -27.76
CA THR A 158 -4.15 9.55 -27.09
C THR A 158 -4.58 8.86 -25.82
N THR A 159 -3.91 7.74 -25.50
CA THR A 159 -4.01 7.03 -24.22
C THR A 159 -2.63 6.54 -23.78
N GLY A 160 -2.58 5.79 -22.68
CA GLY A 160 -1.33 5.31 -22.11
C GLY A 160 -0.68 6.29 -21.14
N SER A 161 0.46 5.90 -20.57
CA SER A 161 1.22 6.72 -19.60
C SER A 161 1.72 8.05 -20.21
N GLY A 162 2.07 8.06 -21.51
CA GLY A 162 2.52 9.23 -22.27
C GLY A 162 1.42 10.10 -22.86
N ARG A 163 0.12 9.81 -22.62
CA ARG A 163 -1.03 10.44 -23.33
C ARG A 163 -1.04 11.96 -23.32
N LYS A 164 -0.89 12.58 -22.13
CA LYS A 164 -0.94 14.06 -21.98
C LYS A 164 0.25 14.74 -22.65
N PHE A 165 1.40 14.09 -22.63
CA PHE A 165 2.62 14.58 -23.28
C PHE A 165 2.48 14.58 -24.80
N ILE A 166 2.12 13.45 -25.37
CA ILE A 166 1.95 13.31 -26.82
C ILE A 166 0.70 14.05 -27.32
N GLN A 167 -0.36 14.20 -26.50
CA GLN A 167 -1.49 15.05 -26.84
C GLN A 167 -1.03 16.48 -27.21
N LYS A 168 -0.18 17.08 -26.38
CA LYS A 168 0.34 18.44 -26.65
C LYS A 168 1.21 18.49 -27.91
N ILE A 169 1.98 17.44 -28.18
CA ILE A 169 2.88 17.35 -29.34
C ILE A 169 2.09 17.18 -30.64
N LEU A 170 1.10 16.31 -30.66
CA LEU A 170 0.28 16.04 -31.82
C LEU A 170 -0.87 17.02 -32.00
N ASN A 171 -1.16 17.87 -30.99
CA ASN A 171 -2.41 18.65 -30.94
C ASN A 171 -3.64 17.74 -31.02
N SER A 172 -3.60 16.56 -30.38
CA SER A 172 -4.70 15.62 -30.46
C SER A 172 -5.93 16.10 -29.68
N ASP A 173 -7.11 15.75 -30.17
CA ASP A 173 -8.39 16.27 -29.70
C ASP A 173 -8.73 15.79 -28.29
N ILE A 174 -8.42 14.54 -27.95
CA ILE A 174 -8.67 13.97 -26.62
C ILE A 174 -7.46 13.22 -26.06
N ALA A 175 -7.37 13.18 -24.72
CA ALA A 175 -6.46 12.27 -23.99
C ALA A 175 -7.26 11.51 -22.93
N ILE A 176 -7.31 10.20 -23.06
CA ILE A 176 -8.12 9.30 -22.23
C ILE A 176 -7.22 8.43 -21.37
N ASP A 177 -7.60 8.17 -20.13
CA ASP A 177 -6.85 7.19 -19.32
C ASP A 177 -7.01 5.77 -19.88
N GLU A 178 -5.97 4.96 -19.69
CA GLU A 178 -5.87 3.60 -20.26
C GLU A 178 -7.01 2.70 -19.79
N ILE A 179 -7.42 2.78 -18.52
CA ILE A 179 -8.45 1.90 -17.97
C ILE A 179 -9.77 2.13 -18.67
N THR A 180 -10.14 3.39 -18.89
CA THR A 180 -11.34 3.76 -19.63
C THR A 180 -11.27 3.32 -21.10
N ALA A 181 -10.14 3.54 -21.77
CA ALA A 181 -9.96 3.16 -23.17
C ALA A 181 -10.04 1.64 -23.34
N HIS A 182 -9.32 0.87 -22.52
CA HIS A 182 -9.38 -0.60 -22.56
C HIS A 182 -10.76 -1.15 -22.24
N ALA A 183 -11.46 -0.57 -21.27
CA ALA A 183 -12.83 -0.98 -20.92
C ALA A 183 -13.81 -0.73 -22.06
N ARG A 184 -13.70 0.43 -22.73
CA ARG A 184 -14.58 0.76 -23.89
C ARG A 184 -14.36 -0.20 -25.05
N ALA A 185 -13.10 -0.51 -25.37
CA ALA A 185 -12.78 -1.48 -26.41
C ALA A 185 -13.27 -2.90 -26.07
N ALA A 186 -13.09 -3.34 -24.83
CA ALA A 186 -13.55 -4.66 -24.38
C ALA A 186 -15.07 -4.80 -24.55
N TYR A 187 -15.84 -3.80 -24.13
CA TYR A 187 -17.30 -3.80 -24.24
C TYR A 187 -17.78 -3.80 -25.69
N GLU A 188 -17.09 -3.07 -26.58
CA GLU A 188 -17.40 -3.11 -28.03
C GLU A 188 -17.17 -4.49 -28.64
N LEU A 189 -16.05 -5.12 -28.28
CA LEU A 189 -15.67 -6.44 -28.80
C LEU A 189 -16.58 -7.57 -28.30
N ASN A 190 -17.03 -7.45 -27.03
CA ASN A 190 -18.01 -8.36 -26.45
C ASN A 190 -18.76 -7.68 -25.29
N PRO A 191 -20.03 -7.31 -25.45
CA PRO A 191 -20.84 -6.63 -24.44
C PRO A 191 -21.08 -7.42 -23.16
N ASP A 192 -20.90 -8.75 -23.18
CA ASP A 192 -21.10 -9.61 -22.01
C ASP A 192 -19.89 -9.61 -21.06
N ILE A 193 -18.77 -8.95 -21.41
CA ILE A 193 -17.56 -8.91 -20.59
C ILE A 193 -17.84 -8.17 -19.28
N ASP A 194 -17.60 -8.88 -18.18
CA ASP A 194 -17.69 -8.36 -16.81
C ASP A 194 -16.32 -8.19 -16.12
N THR A 195 -15.29 -8.82 -16.67
CA THR A 195 -13.93 -8.82 -16.08
C THR A 195 -12.86 -8.67 -17.16
N ILE A 196 -11.93 -7.75 -16.93
CA ILE A 196 -10.76 -7.58 -17.79
C ILE A 196 -9.49 -7.93 -17.00
N ILE A 197 -8.72 -8.86 -17.54
CA ILE A 197 -7.33 -9.14 -17.19
C ILE A 197 -6.46 -8.42 -18.20
N GLU A 198 -5.70 -7.42 -17.77
CA GLU A 198 -4.76 -6.71 -18.64
C GLU A 198 -3.35 -6.90 -18.09
N ILE A 199 -2.45 -7.45 -18.93
CA ILE A 199 -1.02 -7.58 -18.61
C ILE A 199 -0.23 -6.90 -19.72
N GLY A 200 0.29 -5.72 -19.39
CA GLY A 200 1.18 -4.93 -20.25
C GLY A 200 2.67 -5.31 -20.09
N GLY A 201 3.53 -4.49 -20.68
CA GLY A 201 4.98 -4.68 -20.58
C GLY A 201 5.52 -4.45 -19.18
N GLN A 202 5.09 -3.38 -18.50
CA GLN A 202 5.61 -3.01 -17.16
C GLN A 202 4.54 -2.93 -16.08
N ASP A 203 3.29 -2.91 -16.45
CA ASP A 203 2.15 -2.87 -15.54
C ASP A 203 1.12 -3.94 -15.87
N SER A 204 0.28 -4.23 -14.90
CA SER A 204 -0.87 -5.13 -15.05
C SER A 204 -2.06 -4.54 -14.31
N LYS A 205 -3.25 -4.70 -14.88
CA LYS A 205 -4.48 -4.11 -14.39
C LYS A 205 -5.58 -5.16 -14.34
N PHE A 206 -6.43 -5.05 -13.33
CA PHE A 206 -7.64 -5.84 -13.17
C PHE A 206 -8.83 -4.88 -13.13
N THR A 207 -9.80 -5.06 -14.00
CA THR A 207 -10.94 -4.17 -14.12
C THR A 207 -12.23 -4.98 -14.14
N ILE A 208 -13.24 -4.52 -13.37
CA ILE A 208 -14.58 -5.08 -13.37
C ILE A 208 -15.51 -4.11 -14.08
N LEU A 209 -16.30 -4.64 -15.00
CA LEU A 209 -17.30 -3.91 -15.76
C LEU A 209 -18.70 -4.29 -15.30
N LYS A 210 -19.62 -3.35 -15.44
CA LYS A 210 -21.05 -3.57 -15.39
C LYS A 210 -21.70 -2.72 -16.45
N ASP A 211 -22.37 -3.36 -17.39
CA ASP A 211 -23.00 -2.68 -18.54
C ASP A 211 -22.01 -1.75 -19.29
N GLY A 212 -20.79 -2.24 -19.54
CA GLY A 212 -19.71 -1.50 -20.19
C GLY A 212 -19.03 -0.42 -19.35
N ARG A 213 -19.46 -0.19 -18.10
CA ARG A 213 -18.90 0.82 -17.21
C ARG A 213 -17.92 0.22 -16.20
N VAL A 214 -16.81 0.89 -15.96
CA VAL A 214 -15.84 0.50 -14.93
C VAL A 214 -16.44 0.72 -13.55
N THR A 215 -16.66 -0.37 -12.81
CA THR A 215 -17.13 -0.31 -11.42
C THR A 215 -16.02 -0.52 -10.39
N PHE A 216 -14.95 -1.19 -10.81
CA PHE A 216 -13.76 -1.41 -9.99
C PHE A 216 -12.54 -1.56 -10.89
N SER A 217 -11.43 -0.96 -10.51
CA SER A 217 -10.14 -1.16 -11.19
C SER A 217 -9.00 -1.09 -10.18
N ILE A 218 -8.04 -1.98 -10.33
CA ILE A 218 -6.81 -2.01 -9.57
C ILE A 218 -5.63 -2.32 -10.51
N MET A 219 -4.48 -1.75 -10.21
CA MET A 219 -3.25 -1.93 -10.97
C MET A 219 -2.18 -2.54 -10.03
N ASN A 220 -1.23 -3.30 -10.59
CA ASN A 220 -0.09 -3.77 -9.82
C ASN A 220 0.65 -2.60 -9.16
N TYR A 221 1.25 -2.84 -7.98
CA TYR A 221 1.96 -1.78 -7.26
C TYR A 221 3.27 -1.45 -8.00
N VAL A 222 4.40 -1.86 -7.70
CA VAL A 222 5.67 -1.38 -8.31
C VAL A 222 6.47 -2.51 -8.96
N CYS A 223 6.00 -3.74 -8.87
CA CYS A 223 6.79 -4.91 -9.22
C CYS A 223 6.47 -5.43 -10.63
N ALA A 224 7.51 -5.61 -11.46
CA ALA A 224 7.38 -6.22 -12.79
C ALA A 224 7.05 -7.73 -12.77
N ALA A 225 6.93 -8.36 -11.60
CA ALA A 225 6.75 -9.80 -11.46
C ALA A 225 5.51 -10.39 -12.14
N GLY A 226 4.44 -9.59 -12.26
CA GLY A 226 3.20 -9.98 -12.95
C GLY A 226 3.06 -9.33 -14.33
N THR A 227 4.13 -9.05 -15.05
CA THR A 227 4.11 -8.28 -16.30
C THR A 227 4.89 -8.96 -17.44
N GLY A 228 4.68 -8.44 -18.65
CA GLY A 228 5.34 -8.94 -19.87
C GLY A 228 6.86 -8.80 -19.87
N SER A 229 7.40 -7.76 -19.20
CA SER A 229 8.86 -7.56 -19.12
C SER A 229 9.56 -8.72 -18.43
N PHE A 230 8.95 -9.30 -17.38
CA PHE A 230 9.53 -10.49 -16.75
C PHE A 230 9.52 -11.69 -17.69
N ILE A 231 8.43 -11.93 -18.43
CA ILE A 231 8.35 -13.00 -19.44
C ILE A 231 9.44 -12.83 -20.49
N GLU A 232 9.60 -11.62 -21.02
CA GLU A 232 10.63 -11.30 -22.01
C GLU A 232 12.04 -11.50 -21.48
N GLU A 233 12.30 -11.08 -20.23
CA GLU A 233 13.62 -11.25 -19.60
C GLU A 233 13.96 -12.72 -19.41
N GLN A 234 13.01 -13.54 -18.94
CA GLN A 234 13.24 -14.97 -18.76
C GLN A 234 13.41 -15.70 -20.12
N ALA A 235 12.64 -15.32 -21.14
CA ALA A 235 12.81 -15.83 -22.49
C ALA A 235 14.23 -15.59 -23.00
N LYS A 236 14.72 -14.34 -22.89
CA LYS A 236 16.07 -13.96 -23.31
C LYS A 236 17.15 -14.72 -22.55
N ARG A 237 17.02 -14.91 -21.23
CA ARG A 237 17.98 -15.66 -20.40
C ARG A 237 18.05 -17.13 -20.73
N LEU A 238 16.89 -17.73 -21.02
CA LEU A 238 16.79 -19.14 -21.40
C LEU A 238 17.07 -19.38 -22.89
N GLY A 239 17.42 -18.33 -23.66
CA GLY A 239 17.75 -18.42 -25.08
C GLY A 239 16.58 -18.79 -25.99
N VAL A 240 15.35 -18.36 -25.61
CA VAL A 240 14.11 -18.68 -26.34
C VAL A 240 13.49 -17.41 -26.90
N GLY A 241 13.09 -17.43 -28.19
CA GLY A 241 12.30 -16.36 -28.79
C GLY A 241 10.88 -16.25 -28.19
N LEU A 242 10.33 -15.04 -28.16
CA LEU A 242 8.97 -14.83 -27.65
C LEU A 242 7.91 -15.54 -28.49
N ASP A 243 8.14 -15.67 -29.80
CA ASP A 243 7.32 -16.41 -30.76
C ASP A 243 7.29 -17.92 -30.48
N GLU A 244 8.37 -18.48 -29.97
CA GLU A 244 8.48 -19.90 -29.62
C GLU A 244 8.03 -20.20 -28.18
N TYR A 245 7.99 -19.19 -27.33
CA TYR A 245 7.78 -19.36 -25.87
C TYR A 245 6.51 -20.16 -25.58
N SER A 246 5.40 -19.71 -26.14
CA SER A 246 4.08 -20.33 -25.90
C SER A 246 4.09 -21.80 -26.32
N ARG A 247 4.60 -22.12 -27.52
CA ARG A 247 4.66 -23.48 -28.08
C ARG A 247 5.49 -24.43 -27.20
N LYS A 248 6.59 -23.92 -26.62
CA LYS A 248 7.49 -24.74 -25.75
C LYS A 248 6.91 -24.96 -24.36
N ALA A 249 6.10 -24.04 -23.83
CA ALA A 249 5.48 -24.15 -22.52
C ALA A 249 4.17 -25.00 -22.50
N ILE A 250 3.42 -25.03 -23.61
CA ILE A 250 2.20 -25.85 -23.73
C ILE A 250 2.50 -27.34 -23.57
N ASN A 251 1.60 -28.07 -22.95
CA ASN A 251 1.71 -29.50 -22.65
C ASN A 251 2.89 -29.89 -21.72
N THR A 252 3.45 -28.93 -21.00
CA THR A 252 4.62 -29.15 -20.14
C THR A 252 4.21 -28.98 -18.67
N PRO A 253 4.50 -29.97 -17.79
CA PRO A 253 4.27 -29.81 -16.34
C PRO A 253 5.29 -28.84 -15.76
N ALA A 254 4.97 -28.21 -14.65
CA ALA A 254 5.87 -27.21 -14.08
C ALA A 254 6.16 -27.44 -12.58
N PRO A 255 7.42 -27.21 -12.15
CA PRO A 255 7.75 -27.13 -10.72
C PRO A 255 7.22 -25.83 -10.11
N LEU A 256 7.14 -25.80 -8.78
CA LEU A 256 6.76 -24.60 -8.03
C LEU A 256 7.90 -23.57 -8.05
N THR A 257 7.56 -22.34 -8.33
CA THR A 257 8.44 -21.17 -8.21
C THR A 257 7.75 -20.04 -7.44
N SER A 258 8.53 -19.14 -6.86
CA SER A 258 7.99 -17.97 -6.13
C SER A 258 7.14 -17.09 -7.06
N ASP A 259 6.07 -16.52 -6.50
CA ASP A 259 5.20 -15.55 -7.17
C ASP A 259 5.38 -14.11 -6.66
N ARG A 260 6.41 -13.82 -5.84
CA ARG A 260 6.52 -12.56 -5.09
C ARG A 260 7.12 -11.41 -5.86
N CYS A 261 8.36 -11.55 -6.31
CA CYS A 261 9.04 -10.54 -7.11
C CYS A 261 10.02 -11.21 -8.08
N THR A 262 10.40 -10.48 -9.12
CA THR A 262 11.27 -10.96 -10.19
C THR A 262 12.57 -11.59 -9.69
N VAL A 263 13.20 -11.01 -8.67
CA VAL A 263 14.46 -11.50 -8.08
C VAL A 263 14.30 -12.91 -7.49
N PHE A 264 13.22 -13.14 -6.75
CA PHE A 264 12.96 -14.47 -6.17
C PHE A 264 12.53 -15.48 -7.22
N MET A 265 11.67 -15.08 -8.16
CA MET A 265 11.27 -15.91 -9.29
C MET A 265 12.50 -16.37 -10.09
N GLU A 266 13.38 -15.43 -10.43
CA GLU A 266 14.61 -15.69 -11.15
C GLU A 266 15.56 -16.61 -10.40
N ARG A 267 15.79 -16.35 -9.11
CA ARG A 267 16.61 -17.22 -8.26
C ARG A 267 16.08 -18.65 -8.27
N ASP A 268 14.77 -18.84 -8.16
CA ASP A 268 14.15 -20.16 -8.15
C ASP A 268 14.27 -20.84 -9.50
N LEU A 269 14.09 -20.14 -10.61
CA LEU A 269 14.29 -20.66 -11.96
C LEU A 269 15.74 -21.10 -12.17
N ASN A 270 16.73 -20.32 -11.73
CA ASN A 270 18.15 -20.66 -11.80
C ASN A 270 18.46 -21.90 -10.93
N HIS A 271 17.86 -21.98 -9.74
CA HIS A 271 18.02 -23.16 -8.87
C HIS A 271 17.45 -24.44 -9.52
N LEU A 272 16.27 -24.36 -10.12
CA LEU A 272 15.65 -25.46 -10.85
C LEU A 272 16.44 -25.86 -12.09
N LEU A 273 17.04 -24.91 -12.82
CA LEU A 273 17.93 -25.18 -13.93
C LEU A 273 19.14 -26.03 -13.47
N ASN A 274 19.73 -25.69 -12.30
CA ASN A 274 20.82 -26.46 -11.70
C ASN A 274 20.37 -27.84 -11.18
N GLN A 275 19.08 -28.06 -11.01
CA GLN A 275 18.47 -29.35 -10.67
C GLN A 275 18.05 -30.15 -11.92
N ASN A 276 18.56 -29.78 -13.10
CA ASN A 276 18.31 -30.42 -14.39
C ASN A 276 16.86 -30.39 -14.90
N TYR A 277 16.04 -29.42 -14.45
CA TYR A 277 14.76 -29.19 -15.11
C TYR A 277 14.98 -28.62 -16.52
N SER A 278 14.16 -29.03 -17.47
CA SER A 278 14.27 -28.59 -18.86
C SER A 278 13.84 -27.14 -19.02
N ILE A 279 14.32 -26.49 -20.09
CA ILE A 279 13.92 -25.13 -20.44
C ILE A 279 12.40 -25.02 -20.58
N ASN A 280 11.73 -26.00 -21.20
CA ASN A 280 10.27 -25.98 -21.35
C ASN A 280 9.52 -25.97 -20.00
N GLU A 281 10.00 -26.76 -19.03
CA GLU A 281 9.44 -26.79 -17.66
C GLU A 281 9.64 -25.46 -16.92
N LEU A 282 10.79 -24.81 -17.13
CA LEU A 282 11.08 -23.49 -16.54
C LEU A 282 10.24 -22.39 -17.18
N LEU A 283 10.00 -22.44 -18.49
CA LEU A 283 9.11 -21.53 -19.19
C LEU A 283 7.67 -21.65 -18.66
N ALA A 284 7.18 -22.87 -18.52
CA ALA A 284 5.85 -23.13 -17.94
C ALA A 284 5.77 -22.65 -16.46
N ALA A 285 6.81 -22.91 -15.65
CA ALA A 285 6.88 -22.45 -14.26
C ALA A 285 6.83 -20.91 -14.14
N ALA A 286 7.55 -20.21 -15.00
CA ALA A 286 7.53 -18.75 -15.04
C ALA A 286 6.12 -18.21 -15.35
N LEU A 287 5.36 -18.82 -16.27
CA LEU A 287 3.99 -18.41 -16.57
C LEU A 287 3.03 -18.64 -15.40
N HIS A 288 3.19 -19.77 -14.69
CA HIS A 288 2.42 -20.02 -13.47
C HIS A 288 2.73 -18.99 -12.39
N SER A 289 4.01 -18.58 -12.21
CA SER A 289 4.39 -17.52 -11.26
C SER A 289 3.81 -16.16 -11.64
N VAL A 290 3.84 -15.78 -12.92
CA VAL A 290 3.21 -14.54 -13.40
C VAL A 290 1.71 -14.54 -13.12
N ARG A 291 1.02 -15.65 -13.43
CA ARG A 291 -0.40 -15.82 -13.14
C ARG A 291 -0.70 -15.71 -11.64
N ASP A 292 0.05 -16.42 -10.80
CA ASP A 292 -0.20 -16.44 -9.36
C ASP A 292 0.13 -15.08 -8.72
N ASN A 293 1.18 -14.41 -9.16
CA ASN A 293 1.46 -13.02 -8.79
C ASN A 293 0.30 -12.10 -9.16
N TYR A 294 -0.20 -12.19 -10.40
CA TYR A 294 -1.33 -11.38 -10.85
C TYR A 294 -2.59 -11.64 -10.01
N LEU A 295 -2.97 -12.89 -9.80
CA LEU A 295 -4.18 -13.25 -9.06
C LEU A 295 -4.09 -12.87 -7.58
N SER A 296 -2.92 -13.00 -6.96
CA SER A 296 -2.71 -12.70 -5.54
C SER A 296 -2.51 -11.20 -5.26
N LYS A 297 -1.89 -10.45 -6.19
CA LYS A 297 -1.50 -9.05 -5.97
C LYS A 297 -2.41 -8.05 -6.66
N VAL A 298 -2.94 -8.40 -7.83
CA VAL A 298 -3.72 -7.50 -8.68
C VAL A 298 -5.21 -7.88 -8.68
N ALA A 299 -5.55 -9.11 -9.01
CA ALA A 299 -6.93 -9.57 -9.05
C ALA A 299 -7.37 -10.14 -7.69
N GLN A 300 -8.46 -9.63 -7.15
CA GLN A 300 -9.10 -10.25 -5.98
C GLN A 300 -10.00 -11.40 -6.45
N ALA A 301 -9.56 -12.64 -6.23
CA ALA A 301 -10.21 -13.86 -6.73
C ALA A 301 -11.73 -13.93 -6.46
N GLY A 302 -12.21 -13.38 -5.35
CA GLY A 302 -13.63 -13.37 -5.02
C GLY A 302 -14.49 -12.39 -5.85
N LYS A 303 -13.88 -11.56 -6.72
CA LYS A 303 -14.55 -10.57 -7.58
C LYS A 303 -14.49 -10.89 -9.07
N ILE A 304 -13.76 -11.95 -9.46
CA ILE A 304 -13.67 -12.36 -10.86
C ILE A 304 -15.04 -12.85 -11.34
N GLY A 305 -15.60 -12.18 -12.33
CA GLY A 305 -16.90 -12.49 -12.91
C GLY A 305 -16.89 -13.75 -13.78
N ASN A 306 -17.90 -13.89 -14.64
CA ASN A 306 -18.08 -15.09 -15.46
C ASN A 306 -17.55 -14.95 -16.87
N THR A 307 -17.58 -13.75 -17.44
CA THR A 307 -17.10 -13.47 -18.80
C THR A 307 -15.82 -12.64 -18.74
N ILE A 308 -14.71 -13.33 -18.87
CA ILE A 308 -13.37 -12.76 -18.67
C ILE A 308 -12.73 -12.44 -20.01
N CYS A 309 -12.23 -11.21 -20.17
CA CYS A 309 -11.40 -10.81 -21.31
C CYS A 309 -9.94 -10.67 -20.89
N PHE A 310 -9.01 -11.21 -21.70
CA PHE A 310 -7.58 -10.98 -21.49
C PHE A 310 -7.04 -10.04 -22.57
N GLN A 311 -6.45 -8.92 -22.15
CA GLN A 311 -5.93 -7.84 -23.00
C GLN A 311 -4.43 -7.58 -22.75
N GLY A 312 -3.82 -6.81 -23.66
CA GLY A 312 -2.39 -6.52 -23.67
C GLY A 312 -1.63 -7.47 -24.61
N ALA A 313 -0.40 -7.09 -24.98
CA ALA A 313 0.41 -7.89 -25.90
C ALA A 313 0.75 -9.29 -25.37
N THR A 314 0.77 -9.48 -24.05
CA THR A 314 0.99 -10.78 -23.42
C THR A 314 -0.15 -11.78 -23.68
N ALA A 315 -1.36 -11.30 -24.03
CA ALA A 315 -2.46 -12.17 -24.41
C ALA A 315 -2.19 -12.95 -25.71
N LYS A 316 -1.22 -12.53 -26.57
CA LYS A 316 -0.70 -13.31 -27.67
C LYS A 316 0.07 -14.58 -27.23
N ASN A 317 0.45 -14.71 -25.94
CA ASN A 317 1.01 -15.94 -25.40
C ASN A 317 -0.09 -16.90 -24.94
N ARG A 318 -0.47 -17.85 -25.78
CA ARG A 318 -1.54 -18.82 -25.49
C ARG A 318 -1.27 -19.62 -24.22
N ALA A 319 -0.01 -19.98 -23.94
CA ALA A 319 0.34 -20.72 -22.72
C ALA A 319 0.05 -19.92 -21.43
N LEU A 320 0.21 -18.59 -21.46
CA LEU A 320 -0.19 -17.73 -20.36
C LEU A 320 -1.70 -17.70 -20.16
N VAL A 321 -2.49 -17.61 -21.25
CA VAL A 321 -3.96 -17.67 -21.19
C VAL A 321 -4.40 -19.00 -20.61
N LEU A 322 -3.85 -20.11 -21.09
CA LEU A 322 -4.11 -21.46 -20.57
C LEU A 322 -3.80 -21.59 -19.08
N ALA A 323 -2.71 -20.96 -18.60
CA ALA A 323 -2.38 -20.93 -17.18
C ALA A 323 -3.48 -20.25 -16.34
N PHE A 324 -4.06 -19.16 -16.84
CA PHE A 324 -5.20 -18.50 -16.18
C PHE A 324 -6.47 -19.33 -16.25
N GLU A 325 -6.83 -19.91 -17.40
CA GLU A 325 -8.00 -20.76 -17.58
C GLU A 325 -7.94 -21.98 -16.65
N GLN A 326 -6.79 -22.64 -16.58
CA GLN A 326 -6.55 -23.79 -15.72
C GLN A 326 -6.76 -23.44 -14.23
N LYS A 327 -6.34 -22.26 -13.80
CA LYS A 327 -6.48 -21.82 -12.40
C LYS A 327 -7.90 -21.35 -12.09
N LEU A 328 -8.53 -20.63 -13.01
CA LEU A 328 -9.85 -20.03 -12.79
C LEU A 328 -11.00 -20.99 -13.11
N GLN A 329 -10.73 -22.09 -13.84
CA GLN A 329 -11.72 -23.04 -14.34
C GLN A 329 -12.85 -22.34 -15.12
N LYS A 330 -12.48 -21.32 -15.90
CA LYS A 330 -13.37 -20.51 -16.73
C LYS A 330 -12.72 -20.23 -18.08
N PRO A 331 -13.51 -20.16 -19.17
CA PRO A 331 -13.01 -19.74 -20.47
C PRO A 331 -12.63 -18.26 -20.44
N ILE A 332 -11.58 -17.90 -21.17
CA ILE A 332 -11.09 -16.54 -21.29
C ILE A 332 -11.21 -16.09 -22.74
N PHE A 333 -11.92 -14.99 -22.96
CA PHE A 333 -12.02 -14.36 -24.26
C PHE A 333 -10.74 -13.58 -24.59
N VAL A 334 -10.14 -13.85 -25.73
CA VAL A 334 -9.02 -13.10 -26.29
C VAL A 334 -9.42 -12.59 -27.66
N SER A 335 -9.36 -11.28 -27.85
CA SER A 335 -9.59 -10.67 -29.16
C SER A 335 -8.32 -10.69 -30.01
N ARG A 336 -8.45 -10.80 -31.33
CA ARG A 336 -7.33 -10.60 -32.25
C ARG A 336 -6.70 -9.20 -32.16
N TYR A 337 -7.42 -8.24 -31.61
CA TYR A 337 -6.95 -6.87 -31.33
C TYR A 337 -6.43 -6.71 -29.89
N CYS A 338 -6.18 -7.80 -29.17
CA CYS A 338 -5.84 -7.77 -27.73
C CYS A 338 -4.69 -6.82 -27.38
N HIS A 339 -3.73 -6.61 -28.25
CA HIS A 339 -2.58 -5.72 -28.09
C HIS A 339 -2.84 -4.26 -28.47
N LEU A 340 -4.00 -3.97 -29.12
CA LEU A 340 -4.37 -2.66 -29.65
C LEU A 340 -5.57 -2.03 -28.92
N THR A 341 -6.13 -2.71 -27.92
CA THR A 341 -7.40 -2.32 -27.26
C THR A 341 -7.36 -0.92 -26.65
N GLY A 342 -6.22 -0.45 -26.15
CA GLY A 342 -6.08 0.94 -25.69
C GLY A 342 -6.31 1.96 -26.80
N ALA A 343 -5.62 1.82 -27.92
CA ALA A 343 -5.77 2.70 -29.10
C ALA A 343 -7.17 2.60 -29.72
N LEU A 344 -7.72 1.37 -29.82
CA LEU A 344 -9.08 1.12 -30.31
C LEU A 344 -10.13 1.84 -29.44
N GLY A 345 -10.02 1.75 -28.11
CA GLY A 345 -10.95 2.42 -27.19
C GLY A 345 -10.95 3.94 -27.37
N VAL A 346 -9.80 4.52 -27.70
CA VAL A 346 -9.71 5.96 -28.04
C VAL A 346 -10.47 6.28 -29.32
N CYS A 347 -10.33 5.47 -30.39
CA CYS A 347 -11.08 5.65 -31.63
C CYS A 347 -12.60 5.63 -31.40
N LEU A 348 -13.08 4.64 -30.64
CA LEU A 348 -14.51 4.52 -30.30
C LEU A 348 -15.03 5.73 -29.51
N MET A 349 -14.22 6.26 -28.60
CA MET A 349 -14.60 7.45 -27.83
C MET A 349 -14.57 8.74 -28.65
N LEU A 350 -13.70 8.83 -29.66
CA LEU A 350 -13.71 9.93 -30.63
C LEU A 350 -15.00 9.91 -31.50
N GLU A 351 -15.37 8.73 -31.98
CA GLU A 351 -16.60 8.54 -32.73
C GLU A 351 -17.86 8.94 -31.93
N GLU A 352 -17.91 8.56 -30.64
CA GLU A 352 -19.01 8.93 -29.74
C GLU A 352 -19.12 10.43 -29.51
N GLN A 353 -17.96 11.14 -29.42
CA GLN A 353 -17.93 12.57 -29.14
C GLN A 353 -18.29 13.43 -30.36
N LYS A 354 -18.30 12.89 -31.59
CA LYS A 354 -18.60 13.58 -32.84
C LYS A 354 -17.91 14.94 -32.96
N ILE A 355 -16.57 14.91 -32.95
CA ILE A 355 -15.75 16.14 -33.04
C ILE A 355 -16.01 16.78 -34.39
N SER A 356 -16.34 18.08 -34.41
CA SER A 356 -16.71 18.79 -35.65
C SER A 356 -15.47 19.09 -36.51
N THR A 357 -14.31 19.30 -35.93
CA THR A 357 -13.06 19.59 -36.65
C THR A 357 -11.89 19.18 -35.78
N SER A 358 -11.04 18.29 -36.29
CA SER A 358 -9.81 17.88 -35.57
C SER A 358 -8.75 18.99 -35.58
N GLN A 359 -8.07 19.15 -34.44
CA GLN A 359 -6.92 20.05 -34.30
C GLN A 359 -5.58 19.33 -34.54
N PHE A 360 -5.60 18.10 -34.98
CA PHE A 360 -4.42 17.29 -35.23
C PHE A 360 -3.41 18.01 -36.12
N ARG A 361 -2.13 17.97 -35.73
CA ARG A 361 -1.01 18.60 -36.44
C ARG A 361 -0.78 18.08 -37.87
N GLY A 362 -1.36 16.94 -38.20
CA GLY A 362 -1.25 16.30 -39.50
C GLY A 362 -0.21 15.14 -39.52
N ILE A 363 -0.35 14.31 -40.53
CA ILE A 363 0.50 13.14 -40.72
C ILE A 363 1.94 13.53 -41.00
N GLU A 364 2.18 14.69 -41.64
CA GLU A 364 3.50 15.21 -42.00
C GLU A 364 4.41 15.47 -40.78
N PHE A 365 3.86 15.45 -39.58
CA PHE A 365 4.63 15.54 -38.32
C PHE A 365 5.73 14.47 -38.23
N TYR A 366 5.61 13.34 -38.94
CA TYR A 366 6.68 12.33 -38.99
C TYR A 366 8.04 12.90 -39.40
N ASN A 367 8.08 13.93 -40.22
CA ASN A 367 9.30 14.54 -40.77
C ASN A 367 9.73 15.80 -40.01
N GLU A 368 8.95 16.29 -39.02
CA GLU A 368 9.29 17.48 -38.27
C GLU A 368 10.47 17.25 -37.31
N LYS A 369 11.41 18.19 -37.30
CA LYS A 369 12.54 18.17 -36.37
C LYS A 369 12.07 18.61 -34.98
N VAL A 370 12.11 17.70 -34.02
CA VAL A 370 11.78 17.97 -32.62
C VAL A 370 13.07 18.05 -31.79
N ILE A 371 13.26 19.15 -31.08
CA ILE A 371 14.45 19.36 -30.23
C ILE A 371 13.99 19.42 -28.78
N VAL A 372 14.49 18.51 -27.96
CA VAL A 372 14.20 18.48 -26.51
C VAL A 372 15.39 19.04 -25.74
N LYS A 373 15.15 20.03 -24.88
CA LYS A 373 16.17 20.66 -24.02
C LYS A 373 15.69 20.64 -22.57
N GLU A 374 16.56 20.26 -21.64
CA GLU A 374 16.27 20.43 -20.21
C GLU A 374 16.47 21.88 -19.80
N GLN A 375 15.53 22.41 -19.04
CA GLN A 375 15.55 23.75 -18.48
C GLN A 375 15.04 23.76 -17.05
N ILE A 376 15.60 24.61 -16.20
CA ILE A 376 15.08 24.86 -14.85
C ILE A 376 14.08 26.01 -14.92
N CYS A 377 12.90 25.82 -14.31
CA CYS A 377 11.88 26.84 -14.20
C CYS A 377 12.20 27.81 -13.05
N ASP A 378 12.35 29.10 -13.35
CA ASP A 378 12.64 30.13 -12.35
C ASP A 378 11.39 30.86 -11.84
N ASP A 379 10.21 30.50 -12.31
CA ASP A 379 8.94 31.20 -12.01
C ASP A 379 8.44 31.02 -10.57
N CYS A 380 8.93 30.02 -9.83
CA CYS A 380 8.54 29.78 -8.44
C CYS A 380 9.61 29.01 -7.67
N LYS A 381 9.47 28.95 -6.34
CA LYS A 381 10.41 28.30 -5.42
C LYS A 381 10.62 26.79 -5.65
N ASN A 382 9.86 26.16 -6.55
CA ASN A 382 9.98 24.74 -6.82
C ASN A 382 11.13 24.40 -7.78
N HIS A 383 11.63 25.37 -8.55
CA HIS A 383 12.73 25.21 -9.52
C HIS A 383 12.58 23.90 -10.33
N CYS A 384 11.40 23.70 -10.94
CA CYS A 384 11.08 22.48 -11.67
C CYS A 384 12.07 22.21 -12.80
N LYS A 385 12.54 21.00 -12.95
CA LYS A 385 13.23 20.56 -14.17
C LYS A 385 12.18 20.38 -15.27
N LEU A 386 12.25 21.18 -16.31
CA LEU A 386 11.34 21.16 -17.44
C LEU A 386 12.04 20.61 -18.68
N ASN A 387 11.30 19.86 -19.47
CA ASN A 387 11.66 19.57 -20.84
C ASN A 387 11.02 20.65 -21.75
N ARG A 388 11.84 21.49 -22.35
CA ARG A 388 11.45 22.40 -23.42
C ARG A 388 11.54 21.64 -24.74
N ILE A 389 10.46 21.61 -25.48
CA ILE A 389 10.33 20.89 -26.75
C ILE A 389 10.07 21.94 -27.83
N ASP A 390 11.05 22.11 -28.69
CA ASP A 390 10.97 23.05 -29.82
C ASP A 390 10.53 22.26 -31.08
N ILE A 391 9.38 22.64 -31.68
CA ILE A 391 8.80 22.08 -32.92
C ILE A 391 8.58 23.26 -33.87
N GLY A 392 9.44 23.37 -34.89
CA GLY A 392 9.39 24.51 -35.78
C GLY A 392 9.58 25.86 -35.03
N LYS A 393 8.53 26.70 -34.99
CA LYS A 393 8.52 27.98 -34.25
C LYS A 393 7.81 27.86 -32.89
N GLU A 394 7.26 26.73 -32.55
CA GLU A 394 6.49 26.50 -31.33
C GLU A 394 7.42 25.90 -30.25
N ALA A 395 7.24 26.34 -28.99
CA ALA A 395 7.92 25.78 -27.83
C ALA A 395 6.87 25.25 -26.83
N ILE A 396 6.94 23.94 -26.54
CA ILE A 396 6.08 23.25 -25.57
C ILE A 396 6.93 22.95 -24.34
N TYR A 397 6.41 23.22 -23.14
CA TYR A 397 7.09 22.92 -21.90
C TYR A 397 6.37 21.78 -21.18
N TRP A 398 7.15 20.85 -20.61
CA TRP A 398 6.64 19.70 -19.90
C TRP A 398 7.43 19.45 -18.61
N GLY A 399 6.74 19.06 -17.51
CA GLY A 399 7.39 18.74 -16.25
C GLY A 399 7.20 19.78 -15.13
N HIS A 400 6.21 20.67 -15.26
CA HIS A 400 5.86 21.61 -14.20
C HIS A 400 5.30 20.90 -12.97
N LEU A 401 6.08 20.78 -11.88
CA LEU A 401 5.64 20.25 -10.58
C LEU A 401 4.60 21.15 -9.88
N CYS A 402 4.42 22.36 -10.34
CA CYS A 402 3.48 23.35 -9.78
C CYS A 402 2.09 23.33 -10.43
N GLY A 403 1.84 22.40 -11.39
CA GLY A 403 0.57 22.33 -12.14
C GLY A 403 0.32 23.52 -13.07
N ARG A 404 1.35 24.26 -13.46
CA ARG A 404 1.25 25.27 -14.52
C ARG A 404 1.13 24.59 -15.86
N GLU A 405 0.10 24.92 -16.62
CA GLU A 405 0.03 24.66 -18.05
C GLU A 405 0.49 25.88 -18.81
N ASP A 406 1.36 25.68 -19.82
CA ASP A 406 1.84 26.77 -20.64
C ASP A 406 0.71 27.43 -21.44
N GLY A 407 0.78 28.78 -21.53
CA GLY A 407 -0.08 29.57 -22.39
C GLY A 407 -1.43 29.97 -21.83
N VAL A 408 -1.86 29.43 -20.70
CA VAL A 408 -3.12 29.86 -20.08
C VAL A 408 -2.86 31.02 -19.13
N LYS A 409 -3.02 32.26 -19.60
CA LYS A 409 -3.35 33.39 -18.71
C LYS A 409 -4.50 32.86 -17.83
N LYS A 410 -4.35 32.98 -16.49
CA LYS A 410 -5.34 32.55 -15.48
C LYS A 410 -6.77 32.88 -15.90
N THR A 411 -7.37 32.08 -16.77
CA THR A 411 -8.83 32.01 -16.88
C THR A 411 -9.29 31.50 -15.51
N LYS A 412 -10.34 32.10 -14.97
CA LYS A 412 -10.91 31.79 -13.65
C LYS A 412 -10.93 30.27 -13.46
N ARG A 413 -9.87 29.75 -12.79
CA ARG A 413 -9.82 28.32 -12.41
C ARG A 413 -11.12 27.98 -11.69
N SER A 414 -11.72 26.88 -12.05
CA SER A 414 -12.62 26.17 -11.15
C SER A 414 -11.98 26.25 -9.77
N LYS A 415 -12.73 26.73 -8.76
CA LYS A 415 -12.19 26.99 -7.41
C LYS A 415 -11.26 25.85 -7.05
N PRO A 416 -9.96 26.10 -6.74
CA PRO A 416 -9.04 25.02 -6.43
C PRO A 416 -9.67 24.23 -5.31
N GLY A 417 -9.63 22.90 -5.41
CA GLY A 417 -10.10 22.01 -4.37
C GLY A 417 -9.46 22.43 -3.04
N PHE A 418 -10.02 21.98 -1.94
CA PHE A 418 -9.58 22.38 -0.61
C PHE A 418 -8.13 21.92 -0.35
N ASN A 419 -7.18 22.86 -0.25
CA ASN A 419 -5.77 22.54 0.06
C ASN A 419 -5.59 22.22 1.54
N LEU A 420 -5.60 20.95 1.83
CA LEU A 420 -5.63 20.35 3.13
C LEU A 420 -4.38 20.58 3.98
N LEU A 421 -3.20 20.38 3.40
CA LEU A 421 -1.93 20.55 4.14
C LEU A 421 -1.73 22.01 4.56
N SER A 422 -2.06 22.95 3.69
CA SER A 422 -2.01 24.37 4.01
C SER A 422 -2.98 24.74 5.13
N ASN A 423 -4.22 24.23 5.10
CA ASN A 423 -5.22 24.51 6.12
C ASN A 423 -4.88 23.82 7.45
N ARG A 424 -4.37 22.59 7.42
CA ARG A 424 -3.88 21.89 8.61
C ARG A 424 -2.74 22.69 9.28
N ARG A 425 -1.75 23.14 8.50
CA ARG A 425 -0.66 23.99 9.00
C ARG A 425 -1.17 25.32 9.58
N LYS A 426 -2.16 25.95 8.96
CA LYS A 426 -2.78 27.19 9.47
C LYS A 426 -3.53 26.94 10.78
N THR A 427 -4.23 25.84 10.93
CA THR A 427 -4.95 25.46 12.14
C THR A 427 -4.02 25.35 13.36
N PHE A 428 -2.80 24.84 13.16
CA PHE A 428 -1.80 24.69 14.22
C PHE A 428 -0.81 25.87 14.33
N ARG A 429 -0.99 26.97 13.59
CA ARG A 429 -0.17 28.17 13.80
C ARG A 429 -0.56 28.88 15.10
N PRO A 430 0.42 29.29 15.93
CA PRO A 430 0.17 30.22 17.01
C PRO A 430 -0.41 31.53 16.46
N VAL A 431 -1.45 32.04 17.07
CA VAL A 431 -2.12 33.28 16.62
C VAL A 431 -1.30 34.48 17.11
N SER A 432 -1.08 35.49 16.26
CA SER A 432 -0.35 36.69 16.67
C SER A 432 -1.20 37.57 17.59
N VAL A 433 -0.56 38.35 18.48
CA VAL A 433 -1.23 39.26 19.44
C VAL A 433 -2.20 40.25 18.77
N LYS A 434 -1.96 40.62 17.50
CA LYS A 434 -2.85 41.53 16.73
C LYS A 434 -4.16 40.87 16.33
N ASP A 435 -4.17 39.60 16.06
CA ASP A 435 -5.37 38.87 15.66
C ASP A 435 -6.24 38.47 16.87
N ASN A 436 -5.62 38.40 18.06
CA ASN A 436 -6.32 38.05 19.30
C ASN A 436 -7.36 39.07 19.75
N LYS A 437 -7.12 40.38 19.54
CA LYS A 437 -8.15 41.40 19.92
C LYS A 437 -9.44 41.29 19.11
N LYS A 438 -9.36 40.75 17.88
CA LYS A 438 -10.54 40.50 17.03
C LYS A 438 -11.25 39.21 17.37
N LEU A 439 -10.47 38.16 17.73
CA LEU A 439 -10.96 36.86 18.14
C LEU A 439 -11.58 36.87 19.54
N SER A 440 -11.02 37.61 20.51
CA SER A 440 -11.61 37.77 21.84
C SER A 440 -12.98 38.40 21.79
N ARG A 441 -13.19 39.43 20.96
CA ARG A 441 -14.51 40.11 20.76
C ARG A 441 -15.53 39.16 20.09
N LEU A 442 -15.12 38.28 19.18
CA LEU A 442 -15.98 37.27 18.53
C LEU A 442 -16.28 36.13 19.47
N ALA A 443 -15.29 35.69 20.27
CA ALA A 443 -15.47 34.64 21.27
C ALA A 443 -16.42 35.09 22.40
N ASP A 444 -16.32 36.32 22.86
CA ASP A 444 -17.23 36.87 23.89
C ASP A 444 -18.68 37.01 23.40
N ARG A 445 -18.91 37.29 22.12
CA ARG A 445 -20.24 37.30 21.48
C ARG A 445 -20.81 35.86 21.36
N LYS A 446 -20.04 34.88 20.91
CA LYS A 446 -20.47 33.50 20.73
C LYS A 446 -20.75 32.82 22.10
N ARG A 447 -19.96 33.15 23.11
CA ARG A 447 -20.03 32.63 24.46
C ARG A 447 -21.37 33.01 25.18
N LYS A 448 -21.88 34.25 24.98
CA LYS A 448 -23.18 34.63 25.52
C LYS A 448 -24.33 33.81 24.94
N VAL A 449 -24.28 33.53 23.65
CA VAL A 449 -25.30 32.75 22.92
C VAL A 449 -25.25 31.27 23.28
N ASP A 450 -24.05 30.66 23.35
CA ASP A 450 -23.92 29.21 23.61
C ASP A 450 -24.26 28.87 25.09
N PHE A 451 -23.94 29.74 26.01
CA PHE A 451 -24.25 29.55 27.44
C PHE A 451 -25.73 29.73 27.73
N GLU A 452 -26.41 30.72 27.16
CA GLU A 452 -27.88 30.87 27.25
C GLU A 452 -28.61 29.71 26.59
N PHE A 453 -28.13 29.20 25.50
CA PHE A 453 -28.71 28.03 24.82
C PHE A 453 -28.63 26.75 25.66
N VAL A 454 -27.49 26.49 26.32
CA VAL A 454 -27.30 25.33 27.22
C VAL A 454 -28.16 25.46 28.48
N ILE A 455 -28.19 26.63 29.12
CA ILE A 455 -29.03 26.90 30.31
C ILE A 455 -30.50 26.77 29.98
N ASN A 456 -30.98 27.29 28.85
CA ASN A 456 -32.36 27.18 28.43
C ASN A 456 -32.75 25.74 28.09
N ARG A 457 -31.84 24.94 27.53
CA ARG A 457 -32.10 23.52 27.24
C ARG A 457 -32.12 22.65 28.50
N LEU A 458 -31.31 23.01 29.51
CA LEU A 458 -31.35 22.34 30.84
C LEU A 458 -32.61 22.70 31.65
N LYS A 459 -33.17 23.88 31.51
CA LYS A 459 -34.42 24.31 32.16
C LYS A 459 -35.68 23.59 31.63
N HIS A 460 -35.61 23.03 30.42
CA HIS A 460 -36.72 22.31 29.77
C HIS A 460 -36.59 20.77 29.82
N ILE A 461 -35.57 20.22 30.49
CA ILE A 461 -35.52 18.77 30.75
C ILE A 461 -36.32 18.47 32.01
N ASP A 462 -37.55 18.03 31.83
CA ASP A 462 -38.38 17.50 32.91
C ASP A 462 -37.87 16.12 33.35
N LEU A 463 -37.02 16.13 34.39
CA LEU A 463 -36.40 14.91 34.93
C LEU A 463 -37.37 14.12 35.84
N THR A 464 -38.56 14.65 36.12
CA THR A 464 -39.48 14.04 37.09
C THR A 464 -40.29 12.89 36.51
N SER A 465 -40.57 12.87 35.19
CA SER A 465 -41.44 11.85 34.56
C SER A 465 -40.77 10.51 34.29
N SER A 466 -39.46 10.50 34.12
CA SER A 466 -38.68 9.26 33.82
C SER A 466 -38.20 8.51 35.07
N TRP A 467 -38.21 9.14 36.24
CA TRP A 467 -37.62 8.63 37.49
C TRP A 467 -38.60 7.92 38.40
N GLN A 468 -39.91 8.12 38.22
CA GLN A 468 -40.94 7.45 39.04
C GLN A 468 -41.02 5.92 38.88
N LYS A 469 -40.23 5.34 37.95
CA LYS A 469 -40.21 3.88 37.70
C LYS A 469 -39.07 3.13 38.40
N MET A 470 -38.16 3.78 39.13
CA MET A 470 -37.08 3.12 39.89
C MET A 470 -37.31 3.29 41.41
N LYS A 471 -38.06 2.39 41.98
CA LYS A 471 -38.19 2.23 43.44
C LYS A 471 -36.94 1.56 43.97
N HIS A 472 -36.18 2.21 44.85
CA HIS A 472 -35.08 1.75 45.71
C HIS A 472 -33.67 2.39 45.51
N ILE A 473 -33.61 3.67 45.17
CA ILE A 473 -32.35 4.41 45.28
C ILE A 473 -32.63 5.71 46.02
N ASP A 474 -31.82 6.04 47.05
CA ASP A 474 -31.88 7.30 47.79
C ASP A 474 -31.58 8.45 46.80
N MET A 475 -32.69 9.15 46.46
CA MET A 475 -32.72 10.08 45.34
C MET A 475 -31.98 11.40 45.62
N ASP A 476 -31.92 11.82 46.87
CA ASP A 476 -31.36 13.14 47.23
C ASP A 476 -29.80 13.13 47.11
N ASP A 477 -29.13 12.08 47.58
CA ASP A 477 -27.69 11.95 47.49
C ASP A 477 -27.20 11.75 46.01
N THR A 478 -28.00 11.03 45.22
CA THR A 478 -27.68 10.79 43.78
C THR A 478 -27.90 12.04 42.92
N LEU A 479 -28.91 12.84 43.23
CA LEU A 479 -29.22 14.10 42.56
C LEU A 479 -28.19 15.19 42.91
N GLU A 480 -27.73 15.24 44.15
CA GLU A 480 -26.66 16.14 44.60
C GLU A 480 -25.31 15.79 43.90
N ARG A 481 -24.95 14.53 43.91
CA ARG A 481 -23.73 14.07 43.17
C ARG A 481 -23.82 14.30 41.66
N LEU A 482 -24.99 14.17 41.05
CA LEU A 482 -25.19 14.47 39.63
C LEU A 482 -25.13 15.99 39.36
N LYS A 483 -25.70 16.82 40.26
CA LYS A 483 -25.59 18.28 40.18
C LYS A 483 -24.13 18.74 40.39
N GLU A 484 -23.40 18.15 41.32
CA GLU A 484 -21.96 18.41 41.51
C GLU A 484 -21.15 17.96 40.32
N SER A 485 -21.38 16.78 39.76
CA SER A 485 -20.68 16.25 38.60
C SER A 485 -20.95 17.08 37.34
N ILE A 486 -22.19 17.50 37.10
CA ILE A 486 -22.55 18.38 35.96
C ILE A 486 -22.01 19.80 36.21
N GLY A 487 -22.08 20.31 37.44
CA GLY A 487 -21.48 21.59 37.78
C GLY A 487 -19.95 21.63 37.67
N LEU A 488 -19.28 20.58 38.13
CA LEU A 488 -17.82 20.40 37.98
C LEU A 488 -17.44 20.29 36.50
N ASN A 489 -18.17 19.53 35.68
CA ASN A 489 -17.89 19.42 34.23
C ASN A 489 -18.11 20.75 33.51
N LEU A 490 -19.15 21.52 33.87
CA LEU A 490 -19.40 22.84 33.29
C LEU A 490 -18.35 23.87 33.73
N LEU A 491 -17.96 23.87 35.01
CA LEU A 491 -16.88 24.71 35.53
C LEU A 491 -15.51 24.30 34.88
N GLN A 492 -15.27 23.03 34.70
CA GLN A 492 -14.05 22.52 34.08
C GLN A 492 -13.99 22.86 32.57
N LEU A 493 -15.13 22.78 31.87
CA LEU A 493 -15.22 23.24 30.47
C LEU A 493 -15.03 24.76 30.37
N GLN A 494 -15.60 25.55 31.31
CA GLN A 494 -15.43 26.98 31.32
C GLN A 494 -13.98 27.38 31.69
N HIS A 495 -13.37 26.70 32.64
CA HIS A 495 -11.98 26.92 33.05
C HIS A 495 -11.00 26.52 31.94
N ASN A 496 -11.26 25.40 31.28
CA ASN A 496 -10.49 24.93 30.12
C ASN A 496 -10.56 25.93 28.94
N TYR A 497 -11.73 26.47 28.63
CA TYR A 497 -11.90 27.47 27.60
C TYR A 497 -11.15 28.78 27.92
N TYR A 498 -11.22 29.23 29.19
CA TYR A 498 -10.51 30.43 29.65
C TYR A 498 -8.98 30.24 29.64
N ALA A 499 -8.49 29.06 30.01
CA ALA A 499 -7.07 28.73 30.02
C ALA A 499 -6.49 28.67 28.59
N ILE A 500 -7.26 28.18 27.62
CA ILE A 500 -6.85 28.13 26.22
C ILE A 500 -6.73 29.53 25.62
N THR A 501 -7.74 30.38 25.84
CA THR A 501 -7.72 31.77 25.33
C THR A 501 -6.66 32.61 26.02
N LYS A 502 -6.42 32.42 27.31
CA LYS A 502 -5.37 33.13 28.04
C LYS A 502 -3.95 32.67 27.64
N SER A 503 -3.76 31.38 27.40
CA SER A 503 -2.48 30.86 26.95
C SER A 503 -2.09 31.28 25.51
N GLU A 504 -3.09 31.55 24.65
CA GLU A 504 -2.87 32.14 23.34
C GLU A 504 -2.44 33.62 23.42
N ILE A 505 -2.84 34.34 24.46
CA ILE A 505 -2.54 35.78 24.68
C ILE A 505 -1.18 36.00 25.34
N GLU A 506 -0.73 35.08 26.20
CA GLU A 506 0.51 35.21 26.96
C GLU A 506 1.78 34.82 26.16
N TYR A 507 1.66 34.53 24.85
CA TYR A 507 2.80 34.23 24.01
C TYR A 507 3.55 35.51 23.61
N GLU A 508 4.42 36.02 24.49
CA GLU A 508 5.41 37.04 24.17
C GLU A 508 6.72 36.37 23.70
N LYS A 509 7.31 36.98 22.66
CA LYS A 509 8.61 36.63 22.14
C LYS A 509 9.66 36.99 23.22
N LYS A 510 10.10 36.02 23.99
CA LYS A 510 11.32 36.14 24.80
C LYS A 510 12.53 35.81 23.93
N ASP A 511 13.59 36.57 24.01
CA ASP A 511 14.89 36.17 23.44
C ASP A 511 15.42 34.98 24.23
N HIS A 512 15.35 33.78 23.59
CA HIS A 512 15.73 32.54 24.22
C HIS A 512 17.18 32.22 23.92
N THR A 513 17.95 31.87 24.94
CA THR A 513 19.37 31.58 24.87
C THR A 513 19.65 30.11 24.48
N VAL A 514 18.74 29.20 24.81
CA VAL A 514 18.88 27.74 24.52
C VAL A 514 17.90 27.28 23.48
N SER A 515 18.41 26.51 22.50
CA SER A 515 17.63 25.96 21.39
C SER A 515 17.41 24.46 21.50
N ILE A 516 16.18 24.00 21.27
CA ILE A 516 15.80 22.58 21.26
C ILE A 516 15.39 22.17 19.85
N GLY A 517 16.10 21.18 19.31
CA GLY A 517 15.82 20.61 17.99
C GLY A 517 14.74 19.54 18.06
N ILE A 518 13.71 19.63 17.19
CA ILE A 518 12.63 18.65 17.08
C ILE A 518 12.62 18.09 15.66
N PRO A 519 12.79 16.77 15.46
CA PRO A 519 12.73 16.13 14.14
C PRO A 519 11.32 16.20 13.54
N ASN A 520 11.21 16.69 12.32
CA ASN A 520 9.94 16.85 11.61
C ASN A 520 9.63 15.58 10.78
N THR A 521 9.60 14.44 11.41
CA THR A 521 9.40 13.13 10.78
C THR A 521 8.87 12.11 11.79
N LEU A 522 8.59 10.90 11.34
CA LEU A 522 8.11 9.77 12.11
C LEU A 522 6.87 10.17 12.95
N TYR A 523 6.73 9.63 14.17
CA TYR A 523 5.62 9.97 15.09
C TYR A 523 5.62 11.44 15.54
N MET A 524 6.77 12.11 15.47
CA MET A 524 6.87 13.53 15.85
C MET A 524 5.99 14.42 14.96
N LEU A 525 5.79 14.10 13.68
CA LEU A 525 4.93 14.87 12.75
C LEU A 525 3.52 15.14 13.29
N GLU A 526 2.98 14.21 14.06
CA GLU A 526 1.67 14.36 14.67
C GLU A 526 1.72 15.34 15.84
N TYR A 527 2.79 15.27 16.68
CA TYR A 527 2.90 15.98 17.94
C TYR A 527 3.79 17.22 17.92
N ILE A 528 4.43 17.54 16.78
CA ILE A 528 5.23 18.79 16.66
C ILE A 528 4.49 20.03 17.15
N PRO A 529 3.18 20.26 16.82
CA PRO A 529 2.48 21.44 17.31
C PRO A 529 2.43 21.50 18.84
N PHE A 530 2.20 20.36 19.48
CA PHE A 530 2.18 20.22 20.94
C PHE A 530 3.56 20.50 21.56
N TRP A 531 4.61 19.80 21.11
CA TRP A 531 5.95 19.94 21.66
C TRP A 531 6.57 21.31 21.39
N ASN A 532 6.34 21.87 20.20
CA ASN A 532 6.76 23.24 19.88
C ASN A 532 6.15 24.25 20.84
N TYR A 533 4.86 24.13 21.14
CA TYR A 533 4.19 25.05 22.05
C TYR A 533 4.62 24.83 23.50
N PHE A 534 4.79 23.57 23.90
CA PHE A 534 5.28 23.19 25.23
C PHE A 534 6.65 23.80 25.55
N PHE A 535 7.67 23.59 24.69
CA PHE A 535 9.00 24.12 24.94
C PHE A 535 9.05 25.64 24.91
N ARG A 536 8.25 26.28 24.06
CA ARG A 536 8.14 27.74 24.06
C ARG A 536 7.51 28.30 25.32
N LEU A 537 6.54 27.61 25.93
CA LEU A 537 5.97 27.98 27.23
C LEU A 537 7.01 27.89 28.36
N LEU A 538 7.96 26.96 28.23
CA LEU A 538 9.10 26.83 29.15
C LEU A 538 10.21 27.85 28.90
N GLY A 539 10.11 28.67 27.85
CA GLY A 539 11.08 29.73 27.53
C GLY A 539 12.21 29.30 26.59
N TYR A 540 12.13 28.17 25.90
CA TYR A 540 13.15 27.70 24.96
C TYR A 540 12.86 28.10 23.51
N SER A 541 13.94 28.30 22.72
CA SER A 541 13.83 28.38 21.26
C SER A 541 13.66 27.00 20.67
N VAL A 542 12.77 26.84 19.68
CA VAL A 542 12.50 25.56 19.04
C VAL A 542 12.93 25.60 17.58
N ILE A 543 13.79 24.67 17.19
CA ILE A 543 14.26 24.46 15.80
C ILE A 543 13.63 23.18 15.28
N ILE A 544 12.80 23.32 14.25
CA ILE A 544 12.16 22.18 13.58
C ILE A 544 12.89 21.91 12.26
N SER A 545 13.29 20.66 12.02
CA SER A 545 13.99 20.30 10.78
C SER A 545 13.08 20.48 9.55
N PRO A 546 13.62 20.89 8.38
CA PRO A 546 12.86 21.08 7.16
C PRO A 546 12.46 19.73 6.56
N GLN A 547 11.31 19.65 5.90
CA GLN A 547 10.94 18.50 5.08
C GLN A 547 11.69 18.56 3.74
N SER A 548 12.64 17.64 3.51
CA SER A 548 13.50 17.61 2.33
C SER A 548 13.82 16.18 1.91
N LYS A 549 13.73 15.89 0.61
CA LYS A 549 14.11 14.58 0.04
C LYS A 549 15.59 14.22 0.33
N ASN A 550 16.47 15.19 0.42
CA ASN A 550 17.89 14.98 0.70
C ASN A 550 18.14 14.36 2.08
N LEU A 551 17.24 14.56 3.06
CA LEU A 551 17.41 14.01 4.41
C LEU A 551 17.21 12.48 4.45
N VAL A 552 16.35 11.93 3.61
CA VAL A 552 16.18 10.47 3.49
C VAL A 552 17.49 9.84 3.01
N ASN A 553 18.10 10.39 1.96
CA ASN A 553 19.36 9.87 1.41
C ASN A 553 20.50 9.97 2.42
N LYS A 554 20.63 11.14 3.09
CA LYS A 554 21.63 11.32 4.15
C LYS A 554 21.41 10.36 5.31
N GLY A 555 20.16 10.09 5.67
CA GLY A 555 19.82 9.13 6.71
C GLY A 555 20.24 7.70 6.36
N LYS A 556 20.08 7.29 5.10
CA LYS A 556 20.57 5.98 4.62
C LYS A 556 22.08 5.86 4.70
N GLU A 557 22.81 6.91 4.33
CA GLU A 557 24.28 6.91 4.38
C GLU A 557 24.83 6.70 5.79
N ILE A 558 24.14 7.28 6.79
CA ILE A 558 24.64 7.26 8.19
C ILE A 558 24.08 6.10 9.02
N ALA A 559 22.96 5.49 8.62
CA ALA A 559 22.30 4.47 9.42
C ALA A 559 23.06 3.14 9.53
N GLY A 560 24.00 2.87 8.62
CA GLY A 560 24.84 1.65 8.62
C GLY A 560 24.08 0.33 8.40
N ALA A 561 22.74 0.39 8.19
CA ALA A 561 21.88 -0.75 7.93
C ALA A 561 20.67 -0.34 7.06
N GLU A 562 20.07 -1.32 6.38
CA GLU A 562 18.85 -1.09 5.62
C GLU A 562 17.63 -1.03 6.53
N PHE A 563 17.06 0.14 6.68
CA PHE A 563 15.79 0.39 7.37
C PHE A 563 14.69 0.79 6.39
N CYS A 564 13.43 0.76 6.86
CA CYS A 564 12.34 1.37 6.10
C CYS A 564 12.57 2.88 5.94
N ALA A 565 12.10 3.46 4.83
CA ALA A 565 12.31 4.87 4.50
C ALA A 565 11.98 5.87 5.64
N PRO A 566 10.91 5.69 6.46
CA PRO A 566 10.65 6.56 7.61
C PRO A 566 11.77 6.56 8.66
N ILE A 567 12.40 5.41 8.92
CA ILE A 567 13.52 5.33 9.88
C ILE A 567 14.78 5.93 9.29
N SER A 568 15.07 5.70 8.02
CA SER A 568 16.18 6.40 7.34
C SER A 568 15.96 7.92 7.37
N ASN A 569 14.73 8.39 7.14
CA ASN A 569 14.39 9.81 7.25
C ASN A 569 14.61 10.35 8.67
N TRP A 570 14.29 9.56 9.72
CA TRP A 570 14.56 9.91 11.11
C TRP A 570 16.05 10.19 11.35
N HIS A 571 16.94 9.31 10.90
CA HIS A 571 18.39 9.49 11.02
C HIS A 571 18.88 10.79 10.35
N GLY A 572 18.36 11.07 9.14
CA GLY A 572 18.71 12.30 8.42
C GLY A 572 18.25 13.59 9.13
N HIS A 573 17.03 13.59 9.70
CA HIS A 573 16.51 14.73 10.47
C HIS A 573 17.29 14.97 11.76
N VAL A 574 17.64 13.91 12.49
CA VAL A 574 18.46 14.00 13.70
C VAL A 574 19.86 14.54 13.36
N ALA A 575 20.51 14.00 12.33
CA ALA A 575 21.82 14.49 11.87
C ALA A 575 21.79 15.98 11.45
N TYR A 576 20.72 16.42 10.78
CA TYR A 576 20.52 17.82 10.44
C TYR A 576 20.43 18.73 11.67
N LEU A 577 19.67 18.33 12.67
CA LEU A 577 19.47 19.13 13.89
C LEU A 577 20.66 19.12 14.82
N ASN A 578 21.45 18.07 14.83
CA ASN A 578 22.63 17.93 15.70
C ASN A 578 23.63 19.10 15.52
N SER A 579 23.75 19.64 14.30
CA SER A 579 24.61 20.80 14.01
C SER A 579 23.90 22.14 14.18
N LYS A 580 22.60 22.18 14.52
CA LYS A 580 21.76 23.39 14.49
C LYS A 580 21.13 23.77 15.83
N SER A 581 21.11 22.85 16.80
CA SER A 581 20.49 23.04 18.11
C SER A 581 21.43 22.64 19.23
N ASP A 582 21.20 23.23 20.39
CA ASP A 582 21.98 22.91 21.60
C ASP A 582 21.61 21.55 22.15
N TYR A 583 20.29 21.24 22.18
CA TYR A 583 19.75 19.96 22.59
C TYR A 583 18.79 19.39 21.55
N LEU A 584 18.61 18.05 21.57
CA LEU A 584 17.68 17.32 20.71
C LEU A 584 16.59 16.68 21.55
N PHE A 585 15.33 16.98 21.26
CA PHE A 585 14.21 16.32 21.90
C PHE A 585 13.76 15.10 21.07
N LEU A 586 14.09 13.91 21.58
CA LEU A 586 13.86 12.61 20.92
C LEU A 586 13.09 11.69 21.89
N PRO A 587 11.78 11.93 22.13
CA PRO A 587 11.01 11.10 23.06
C PRO A 587 10.84 9.68 22.53
N GLN A 588 10.90 8.69 23.41
CA GLN A 588 10.57 7.30 23.10
C GLN A 588 9.06 7.12 23.25
N MET A 589 8.40 6.77 22.15
CA MET A 589 6.94 6.61 22.11
C MET A 589 6.55 5.13 22.17
N PHE A 590 5.85 4.73 23.22
CA PHE A 590 5.47 3.33 23.45
C PHE A 590 4.04 3.03 23.02
N SER A 591 3.09 3.66 23.65
CA SER A 591 1.66 3.44 23.40
C SER A 591 0.87 4.74 23.48
N ASP A 592 -0.38 4.68 23.07
CA ASP A 592 -1.33 5.77 23.12
C ASP A 592 -2.74 5.20 23.33
N ASP A 593 -3.58 5.95 24.04
CA ASP A 593 -4.97 5.57 24.25
C ASP A 593 -5.79 5.75 22.97
N PHE A 594 -6.43 4.68 22.53
CA PHE A 594 -7.43 4.71 21.47
C PHE A 594 -8.73 4.11 21.98
N LYS A 595 -9.68 4.97 22.38
CA LYS A 595 -10.98 4.56 22.89
C LYS A 595 -10.94 3.68 24.15
N ASN A 596 -10.11 4.06 25.11
CA ASN A 596 -9.85 3.34 26.37
C ASN A 596 -9.17 1.96 26.15
N GLU A 597 -8.42 1.80 25.07
CA GLU A 597 -7.60 0.62 24.82
C GLU A 597 -6.18 1.06 24.46
N ASP A 598 -5.18 0.46 25.07
CA ASP A 598 -3.78 0.70 24.76
C ASP A 598 -3.42 0.24 23.36
N ARG A 599 -2.84 1.13 22.57
CA ARG A 599 -2.38 0.85 21.21
C ARG A 599 -0.90 1.20 21.07
N PHE A 600 -0.13 0.29 20.53
CA PHE A 600 1.31 0.40 20.43
C PHE A 600 1.77 1.01 19.10
N TYR A 601 2.88 1.74 19.17
CA TYR A 601 3.63 2.10 17.96
C TYR A 601 4.39 0.87 17.46
N CYS A 602 4.76 0.84 16.17
CA CYS A 602 5.53 -0.30 15.63
C CYS A 602 6.94 -0.33 16.28
N TYR A 603 7.54 -1.51 16.33
CA TYR A 603 8.83 -1.73 16.98
C TYR A 603 9.94 -0.78 16.48
N TYR A 604 10.02 -0.49 15.18
CA TYR A 604 10.97 0.50 14.68
C TYR A 604 10.72 1.92 15.21
N SER A 605 9.45 2.31 15.38
CA SER A 605 9.11 3.59 16.00
C SER A 605 9.46 3.61 17.49
N ASN A 606 9.20 2.52 18.23
CA ASN A 606 9.52 2.41 19.65
C ASN A 606 11.02 2.54 19.90
N TYR A 607 11.85 1.94 19.06
CA TYR A 607 13.30 1.92 19.20
C TYR A 607 14.04 2.93 18.31
N ALA A 608 13.33 3.86 17.66
CA ALA A 608 13.93 4.84 16.74
C ALA A 608 15.04 5.68 17.40
N VAL A 609 14.86 6.03 18.68
CA VAL A 609 15.84 6.79 19.45
C VAL A 609 17.10 5.96 19.69
N SER A 610 16.95 4.71 20.15
CA SER A 610 18.08 3.79 20.37
C SER A 610 18.85 3.52 19.08
N LEU A 611 18.14 3.39 17.94
CA LEU A 611 18.77 3.17 16.63
C LEU A 611 19.68 4.34 16.23
N VAL A 612 19.27 5.59 16.46
CA VAL A 612 20.04 6.77 16.04
C VAL A 612 21.15 7.12 17.04
N ILE A 613 20.99 6.83 18.34
CA ILE A 613 22.03 7.05 19.35
C ILE A 613 23.25 6.18 19.07
N ASN A 614 23.05 4.95 18.62
CA ASN A 614 24.13 4.01 18.28
C ASN A 614 24.90 4.38 16.99
N VAL A 615 24.58 5.48 16.33
CA VAL A 615 25.37 6.00 15.20
C VAL A 615 26.55 6.79 15.74
N GLU A 616 27.72 6.16 15.88
CA GLU A 616 28.94 6.73 16.46
C GLU A 616 29.31 8.09 15.86
N SER A 617 29.15 8.26 14.54
CA SER A 617 29.52 9.51 13.85
C SER A 617 28.71 10.74 14.25
N LEU A 618 27.62 10.57 14.99
CA LEU A 618 26.75 11.67 15.41
C LEU A 618 27.10 12.23 16.80
N HIS A 619 27.78 11.48 17.66
CA HIS A 619 28.19 11.92 19.02
C HIS A 619 27.03 12.57 19.80
N LEU A 620 25.93 11.85 19.98
CA LEU A 620 24.67 12.41 20.49
C LEU A 620 24.51 12.38 22.01
N GLU A 621 25.30 11.62 22.74
CA GLU A 621 25.11 11.20 24.14
C GLU A 621 24.81 12.36 25.12
N GLU A 622 25.47 13.51 24.96
CA GLU A 622 25.32 14.66 25.87
C GLU A 622 24.23 15.65 25.47
N LYS A 623 23.66 15.50 24.26
CA LYS A 623 22.71 16.46 23.68
C LYS A 623 21.26 15.99 23.67
N ILE A 624 20.97 14.80 24.15
CA ILE A 624 19.63 14.20 23.95
C ILE A 624 18.75 14.37 25.18
N ILE A 625 17.52 14.81 24.95
CA ILE A 625 16.41 14.77 25.89
C ILE A 625 15.46 13.66 25.40
N SER A 626 15.51 12.47 26.04
CA SER A 626 14.79 11.28 25.56
C SER A 626 13.89 10.68 26.64
N PRO A 627 12.80 11.36 27.05
CA PRO A 627 11.84 10.80 27.97
C PRO A 627 11.04 9.67 27.32
N ILE A 628 10.60 8.71 28.13
CA ILE A 628 9.59 7.73 27.71
C ILE A 628 8.23 8.42 27.81
N ILE A 629 7.52 8.51 26.67
CA ILE A 629 6.19 9.11 26.60
C ILE A 629 5.16 8.03 26.29
N ASN A 630 4.18 7.93 27.17
CA ASN A 630 3.07 7.02 27.05
C ASN A 630 1.75 7.79 27.26
N PHE A 631 1.01 8.06 26.19
CA PHE A 631 -0.25 8.81 26.30
C PHE A 631 -1.43 7.98 26.85
N SER A 632 -1.25 6.69 27.10
CA SER A 632 -2.19 5.84 27.82
C SER A 632 -2.05 5.98 29.35
N GLU A 633 -0.90 6.46 29.80
CA GLU A 633 -0.62 6.69 31.22
C GLU A 633 -1.08 8.09 31.68
N PRO A 634 -1.27 8.31 32.96
CA PRO A 634 -1.58 9.63 33.50
C PRO A 634 -0.54 10.68 33.10
N ASP A 635 -0.98 11.90 32.80
CA ASP A 635 -0.11 13.01 32.40
C ASP A 635 1.05 13.27 33.36
N LEU A 636 0.88 12.98 34.67
CA LEU A 636 1.90 13.13 35.69
C LEU A 636 3.14 12.25 35.45
N GLU A 637 2.95 11.05 34.91
CA GLU A 637 4.08 10.17 34.61
C GLU A 637 4.88 10.73 33.43
N ASN A 638 4.22 11.17 32.36
CA ASN A 638 4.90 11.83 31.26
C ASN A 638 5.67 13.08 31.69
N ILE A 639 5.10 13.87 32.61
CA ILE A 639 5.73 15.07 33.18
C ILE A 639 6.96 14.69 34.00
N ARG A 640 6.88 13.64 34.85
CA ARG A 640 7.99 13.09 35.59
C ARG A 640 9.12 12.65 34.67
N GLN A 641 8.83 11.90 33.66
CA GLN A 641 9.78 11.43 32.64
C GLN A 641 10.48 12.61 31.93
N ILE A 642 9.74 13.64 31.57
CA ILE A 642 10.33 14.84 30.95
C ILE A 642 11.30 15.52 31.92
N TYR A 643 10.88 15.74 33.19
CA TYR A 643 11.73 16.40 34.19
C TYR A 643 12.99 15.59 34.45
N GLU A 644 12.91 14.27 34.62
CA GLU A 644 14.05 13.39 34.91
C GLU A 644 15.08 13.39 33.78
N HIS A 645 14.65 13.48 32.52
CA HIS A 645 15.54 13.45 31.35
C HIS A 645 16.01 14.84 30.88
N LEU A 646 15.60 15.94 31.56
CA LEU A 646 16.21 17.25 31.30
C LEU A 646 17.68 17.26 31.73
N PRO A 647 18.59 17.82 30.92
CA PRO A 647 19.98 18.10 31.34
C PRO A 647 20.05 18.95 32.62
N ALA A 648 21.09 18.73 33.43
CA ALA A 648 21.25 19.45 34.70
C ALA A 648 21.18 20.97 34.54
N GLU A 649 21.75 21.52 33.48
CA GLU A 649 21.73 22.95 33.17
C GLU A 649 20.32 23.50 32.93
N LEU A 650 19.45 22.71 32.32
CA LEU A 650 18.04 23.07 32.06
C LEU A 650 17.18 22.90 33.31
N LYS A 651 17.50 21.95 34.20
CA LYS A 651 16.80 21.74 35.48
C LYS A 651 16.94 22.94 36.45
N ILE A 652 18.05 23.70 36.38
CA ILE A 652 18.27 24.87 37.24
C ILE A 652 17.14 25.90 37.10
N ASN A 653 16.59 26.07 35.89
CA ASN A 653 15.55 27.06 35.57
C ASN A 653 14.14 26.47 35.50
N GLN A 654 13.94 25.17 35.72
CA GLN A 654 12.67 24.51 35.61
C GLN A 654 12.31 23.73 36.88
N THR A 655 11.08 23.91 37.31
CA THR A 655 10.51 23.11 38.41
C THR A 655 9.50 22.10 37.84
N PRO A 656 9.20 20.98 38.51
CA PRO A 656 8.14 20.07 38.14
C PRO A 656 6.80 20.78 37.90
N ASN A 657 6.48 21.81 38.68
CA ASN A 657 5.26 22.61 38.55
C ASN A 657 5.24 23.43 37.24
N ASN A 658 6.37 24.03 36.84
CA ASN A 658 6.49 24.77 35.60
C ASN A 658 6.26 23.86 34.39
N ILE A 659 6.83 22.65 34.46
CA ILE A 659 6.67 21.62 33.42
C ILE A 659 5.22 21.15 33.35
N HIS A 660 4.62 20.88 34.52
CA HIS A 660 3.19 20.50 34.61
C HIS A 660 2.28 21.57 33.98
N ASP A 661 2.48 22.82 34.32
CA ASP A 661 1.68 23.93 33.79
C ASP A 661 1.85 24.08 32.26
N ALA A 662 3.10 24.01 31.78
CA ALA A 662 3.40 24.09 30.36
C ALA A 662 2.80 22.90 29.58
N TYR A 663 2.94 21.68 30.11
CA TYR A 663 2.39 20.46 29.51
C TYR A 663 0.87 20.54 29.41
N THR A 664 0.20 20.84 30.52
CA THR A 664 -1.26 20.92 30.58
C THR A 664 -1.82 22.01 29.65
N LYS A 665 -1.18 23.19 29.59
CA LYS A 665 -1.58 24.28 28.69
C LYS A 665 -1.37 23.88 27.23
N ALA A 666 -0.22 23.26 26.91
CA ALA A 666 0.08 22.81 25.54
C ALA A 666 -0.86 21.70 25.08
N TRP A 667 -1.17 20.72 25.96
CA TRP A 667 -2.08 19.62 25.65
C TRP A 667 -3.50 20.09 25.39
N ARG A 668 -4.02 20.96 26.23
CA ARG A 668 -5.35 21.58 26.04
C ARG A 668 -5.44 22.36 24.71
N TRP A 669 -4.42 23.16 24.42
CA TRP A 669 -4.34 23.89 23.16
C TRP A 669 -4.31 22.94 21.94
N TYR A 670 -3.47 21.90 21.99
CA TYR A 670 -3.35 20.90 20.93
C TYR A 670 -4.65 20.16 20.68
N THR A 671 -5.31 19.69 21.73
CA THR A 671 -6.60 18.98 21.66
C THR A 671 -7.70 19.88 21.08
N TYR A 672 -7.76 21.13 21.51
CA TYR A 672 -8.67 22.11 20.93
C TYR A 672 -8.43 22.31 19.43
N ARG A 673 -7.17 22.39 18.99
CA ARG A 673 -6.82 22.53 17.57
C ARG A 673 -7.17 21.28 16.78
N LYS A 674 -7.03 20.10 17.36
CA LYS A 674 -7.49 18.84 16.73
C LYS A 674 -9.01 18.88 16.52
N GLN A 675 -9.77 19.32 17.50
CA GLN A 675 -11.23 19.47 17.36
C GLN A 675 -11.60 20.44 16.22
N LYS A 676 -10.85 21.52 16.06
CA LYS A 676 -11.05 22.46 14.92
C LYS A 676 -10.84 21.80 13.55
N LEU A 677 -10.00 20.78 13.44
CA LEU A 677 -9.86 20.01 12.20
C LEU A 677 -11.10 19.18 11.92
N VAL A 678 -11.69 18.57 12.97
CA VAL A 678 -12.95 17.81 12.86
C VAL A 678 -14.10 18.73 12.45
N ASP A 679 -14.24 19.90 13.11
CA ASP A 679 -15.23 20.89 12.77
C ASP A 679 -15.12 21.37 11.30
N LEU A 680 -13.87 21.53 10.83
CA LEU A 680 -13.58 21.90 9.46
C LEU A 680 -14.01 20.82 8.46
N PHE A 681 -13.78 19.54 8.78
CA PHE A 681 -14.26 18.42 7.96
C PHE A 681 -15.80 18.44 7.88
N ILE A 682 -16.49 18.48 8.99
CA ILE A 682 -17.96 18.48 9.05
C ILE A 682 -18.51 19.62 8.17
N HIS A 683 -18.05 20.85 8.39
CA HIS A 683 -18.53 22.01 7.65
C HIS A 683 -18.23 21.94 6.13
N LYS A 684 -17.07 21.39 5.76
CA LYS A 684 -16.69 21.30 4.34
C LYS A 684 -17.36 20.13 3.65
N ASN A 685 -17.50 18.98 4.33
CA ASN A 685 -18.12 17.80 3.75
C ASN A 685 -19.63 17.99 3.51
N GLU A 686 -20.35 18.75 4.37
CA GLU A 686 -21.75 19.10 4.17
C GLU A 686 -21.98 19.92 2.88
N SER A 687 -20.99 20.67 2.43
CA SER A 687 -21.09 21.51 1.22
C SER A 687 -20.76 20.76 -0.08
N VAL A 688 -20.34 19.49 -0.01
CA VAL A 688 -19.91 18.70 -1.18
C VAL A 688 -21.12 18.08 -1.88
N ARG A 689 -21.31 18.45 -3.15
CA ARG A 689 -22.41 17.94 -4.01
C ARG A 689 -21.98 16.80 -4.96
N ASP A 690 -20.70 16.41 -4.93
CA ASP A 690 -20.07 15.36 -5.74
C ASP A 690 -19.40 14.37 -4.77
N ILE A 691 -18.23 13.89 -5.10
CA ILE A 691 -17.43 12.99 -4.27
C ILE A 691 -16.39 13.76 -3.45
N SER A 692 -15.98 13.17 -2.33
CA SER A 692 -14.81 13.59 -1.55
C SER A 692 -13.97 12.37 -1.15
N VAL A 693 -12.69 12.58 -0.85
CA VAL A 693 -11.78 11.49 -0.46
C VAL A 693 -11.16 11.72 0.91
N VAL A 694 -10.89 10.62 1.59
CA VAL A 694 -10.12 10.60 2.84
C VAL A 694 -8.80 9.88 2.61
N LEU A 695 -7.70 10.59 2.81
CA LEU A 695 -6.37 10.01 2.80
C LEU A 695 -6.10 9.36 4.16
N MET A 696 -5.85 8.06 4.12
CA MET A 696 -5.54 7.25 5.30
C MET A 696 -4.15 6.66 5.17
N GLY A 697 -3.48 6.53 6.29
CA GLY A 697 -2.13 6.00 6.34
C GLY A 697 -1.42 6.47 7.60
N ARG A 698 -0.16 6.14 7.70
CA ARG A 698 0.66 6.60 8.82
C ARG A 698 0.94 8.09 8.70
N PRO A 699 0.91 8.87 9.78
CA PRO A 699 1.12 10.32 9.74
C PRO A 699 2.38 10.73 8.98
N TYR A 700 3.47 10.00 9.17
CA TYR A 700 4.74 10.27 8.50
C TYR A 700 4.77 9.90 7.00
N ILE A 701 3.77 9.15 6.51
CA ILE A 701 3.54 8.94 5.08
C ILE A 701 2.62 10.06 4.55
N ILE A 702 1.43 10.23 5.15
CA ILE A 702 0.39 11.10 4.56
C ILE A 702 0.66 12.60 4.75
N PHE A 703 1.40 13.03 5.79
CA PHE A 703 1.66 14.45 6.07
C PHE A 703 3.00 14.95 5.55
N ASP A 704 3.93 14.07 5.20
CA ASP A 704 5.22 14.46 4.63
C ASP A 704 5.14 14.50 3.10
N PRO A 705 5.30 15.69 2.45
CA PRO A 705 5.26 15.81 0.99
C PRO A 705 6.33 14.98 0.27
N GLY A 706 7.49 14.76 0.92
CA GLY A 706 8.56 13.91 0.38
C GLY A 706 8.17 12.43 0.34
N MET A 707 7.41 11.99 1.33
CA MET A 707 6.96 10.60 1.45
C MET A 707 5.68 10.32 0.67
N ASN A 708 4.72 11.27 0.63
CA ASN A 708 3.41 11.06 -0.01
C ASN A 708 3.38 11.36 -1.52
N LYS A 709 4.54 11.65 -2.14
CA LYS A 709 4.65 11.89 -3.60
C LYS A 709 3.64 12.92 -4.14
N SER A 710 3.32 13.93 -3.34
CA SER A 710 2.35 15.00 -3.68
C SER A 710 0.91 14.50 -3.97
N ILE A 711 0.55 13.28 -3.58
CA ILE A 711 -0.78 12.67 -3.80
C ILE A 711 -1.93 13.61 -3.37
N PRO A 712 -1.88 14.30 -2.19
CA PRO A 712 -2.94 15.24 -1.82
C PRO A 712 -3.13 16.38 -2.84
N GLY A 713 -2.05 16.84 -3.47
CA GLY A 713 -2.06 17.85 -4.53
C GLY A 713 -2.76 17.35 -5.79
N LYS A 714 -2.49 16.12 -6.19
CA LYS A 714 -3.06 15.49 -7.40
C LYS A 714 -4.59 15.39 -7.33
N PHE A 715 -5.16 14.96 -6.20
CA PHE A 715 -6.63 14.99 -6.01
C PHE A 715 -7.18 16.41 -6.08
N ASN A 716 -6.47 17.39 -5.51
CA ASN A 716 -6.88 18.80 -5.53
C ASN A 716 -6.87 19.37 -6.95
N GLU A 717 -5.94 18.98 -7.82
CA GLU A 717 -5.89 19.36 -9.23
C GLU A 717 -7.14 18.91 -10.00
N HIS A 718 -7.68 17.73 -9.66
CA HIS A 718 -8.95 17.23 -10.20
C HIS A 718 -10.20 17.84 -9.53
N GLY A 719 -10.05 18.85 -8.66
CA GLY A 719 -11.14 19.52 -7.97
C GLY A 719 -11.81 18.69 -6.88
N ILE A 720 -11.21 17.57 -6.46
CA ILE A 720 -11.78 16.67 -5.45
C ILE A 720 -11.43 17.19 -4.04
N PRO A 721 -12.42 17.45 -3.17
CA PRO A 721 -12.20 17.74 -1.76
C PRO A 721 -11.52 16.55 -1.10
N THR A 722 -10.40 16.82 -0.43
CA THR A 722 -9.53 15.79 0.14
C THR A 722 -9.35 16.04 1.62
N PHE A 723 -9.55 15.04 2.45
CA PHE A 723 -9.44 15.09 3.91
C PHE A 723 -8.41 14.07 4.40
N PHE A 724 -7.89 14.24 5.62
CA PHE A 724 -7.06 13.24 6.30
C PHE A 724 -7.86 12.50 7.34
N GLN A 725 -7.43 11.28 7.67
CA GLN A 725 -8.10 10.42 8.67
C GLN A 725 -8.23 11.09 10.05
N ASP A 726 -7.30 11.96 10.47
CA ASP A 726 -7.32 12.67 11.75
C ASP A 726 -8.31 13.84 11.82
N MET A 727 -8.98 14.13 10.70
CA MET A 727 -10.06 15.12 10.60
C MET A 727 -11.46 14.49 10.76
N LEU A 728 -11.55 13.15 10.74
CA LEU A 728 -12.84 12.47 10.86
C LEU A 728 -13.34 12.48 12.30
N PRO A 729 -14.66 12.60 12.51
CA PRO A 729 -15.26 12.37 13.81
C PRO A 729 -15.00 10.95 14.30
N THR A 730 -14.90 10.79 15.61
CA THR A 730 -14.76 9.46 16.22
C THR A 730 -16.07 8.67 16.08
N ILE A 731 -15.99 7.44 15.56
CA ILE A 731 -17.16 6.55 15.49
C ILE A 731 -17.45 5.97 16.88
N ASP A 732 -18.72 5.96 17.28
CA ASP A 732 -19.14 5.21 18.46
C ASP A 732 -18.82 3.71 18.24
N PRO A 733 -18.16 3.03 19.21
CA PRO A 733 -17.89 1.60 19.13
C PRO A 733 -19.13 0.74 18.85
N LYS A 734 -20.33 1.15 19.30
CA LYS A 734 -21.58 0.46 19.05
C LYS A 734 -22.04 0.57 17.60
N SER A 735 -21.69 1.64 16.91
CA SER A 735 -22.04 1.86 15.50
C SER A 735 -21.02 1.25 14.52
N ASN A 736 -19.89 0.76 15.01
CA ASN A 736 -18.87 0.08 14.21
C ASN A 736 -19.36 -1.34 13.87
N LYS A 737 -19.76 -1.57 12.62
CA LYS A 737 -20.40 -2.81 12.17
C LYS A 737 -19.40 -3.83 11.58
N ALA A 738 -18.50 -3.35 10.73
CA ALA A 738 -17.56 -4.19 10.03
C ALA A 738 -16.17 -4.25 10.70
N GLY A 739 -15.70 -3.12 11.22
CA GLY A 739 -14.33 -2.98 11.76
C GLY A 739 -14.16 -3.44 13.20
N ARG A 740 -15.26 -3.68 13.94
CA ARG A 740 -15.22 -3.96 15.39
C ARG A 740 -14.33 -5.14 15.75
N GLU A 741 -14.50 -6.25 15.06
CA GLU A 741 -13.69 -7.47 15.31
C GLU A 741 -12.22 -7.26 14.95
N PHE A 742 -11.94 -6.57 13.86
CA PHE A 742 -10.57 -6.28 13.45
C PHE A 742 -9.87 -5.34 14.44
N LEU A 743 -10.57 -4.34 14.98
CA LEU A 743 -10.03 -3.44 16.00
C LEU A 743 -9.69 -4.19 17.29
N LYS A 744 -10.48 -5.19 17.68
CA LYS A 744 -10.23 -5.99 18.88
C LYS A 744 -8.88 -6.73 18.82
N TRP A 745 -8.49 -7.23 17.64
CA TRP A 745 -7.26 -7.98 17.45
C TRP A 745 -6.07 -7.11 17.04
N ASN A 746 -6.31 -5.88 16.58
CA ASN A 746 -5.26 -5.00 16.09
C ASN A 746 -4.76 -4.08 17.20
N HIS A 747 -3.60 -4.38 17.75
CA HIS A 747 -2.95 -3.60 18.82
C HIS A 747 -2.11 -2.43 18.28
N TRP A 748 -1.94 -2.27 16.94
CA TRP A 748 -1.17 -1.18 16.37
C TRP A 748 -1.98 0.10 16.30
N ARG A 749 -1.44 1.16 16.88
CA ARG A 749 -2.10 2.48 16.95
C ARG A 749 -2.53 3.00 15.57
N TYR A 750 -1.59 3.11 14.66
CA TYR A 750 -1.90 3.69 13.34
C TYR A 750 -2.83 2.81 12.51
N ALA A 751 -2.71 1.51 12.60
CA ALA A 751 -3.64 0.60 11.94
C ALA A 751 -5.06 0.74 12.50
N ALA A 752 -5.22 0.89 13.82
CA ALA A 752 -6.53 1.14 14.43
C ALA A 752 -7.17 2.45 13.93
N TYR A 753 -6.39 3.53 13.77
CA TYR A 753 -6.88 4.79 13.18
C TYR A 753 -7.31 4.62 11.71
N ILE A 754 -6.53 3.88 10.92
CA ILE A 754 -6.86 3.58 9.51
C ILE A 754 -8.16 2.78 9.41
N LEU A 755 -8.31 1.71 10.20
CA LEU A 755 -9.52 0.87 10.19
C LEU A 755 -10.76 1.64 10.66
N ASN A 756 -10.62 2.51 11.66
CA ASN A 756 -11.71 3.38 12.10
C ASN A 756 -12.12 4.39 11.02
N ALA A 757 -11.15 4.97 10.31
CA ALA A 757 -11.42 5.86 9.18
C ALA A 757 -12.08 5.11 8.00
N ALA A 758 -11.68 3.87 7.74
CA ALA A 758 -12.29 3.01 6.74
C ALA A 758 -13.76 2.74 7.04
N GLU A 759 -14.07 2.40 8.29
CA GLU A 759 -15.45 2.21 8.77
C GLU A 759 -16.29 3.48 8.57
N TYR A 760 -15.73 4.66 8.92
CA TYR A 760 -16.42 5.94 8.72
C TYR A 760 -16.73 6.21 7.24
N CYS A 761 -15.78 5.97 6.37
CA CYS A 761 -15.98 6.10 4.93
C CYS A 761 -17.03 5.11 4.41
N GLY A 762 -17.03 3.87 4.89
CA GLY A 762 -18.01 2.85 4.55
C GLY A 762 -19.44 3.29 4.86
N GLN A 763 -19.63 3.93 6.01
CA GLN A 763 -20.93 4.43 6.49
C GLN A 763 -21.34 5.78 5.90
N THR A 764 -20.47 6.45 5.14
CA THR A 764 -20.75 7.81 4.63
C THR A 764 -20.85 7.81 3.11
N ARG A 765 -22.02 8.18 2.55
CA ARG A 765 -22.22 8.29 1.11
C ARG A 765 -21.35 9.43 0.53
N GLY A 766 -20.75 9.21 -0.63
CA GLY A 766 -19.93 10.22 -1.34
C GLY A 766 -18.54 10.45 -0.77
N LEU A 767 -18.18 9.78 0.34
CA LEU A 767 -16.85 9.84 0.95
C LEU A 767 -16.08 8.55 0.66
N TYR A 768 -14.96 8.65 -0.05
CA TYR A 768 -14.20 7.49 -0.52
C TYR A 768 -12.82 7.39 0.12
N PRO A 769 -12.39 6.19 0.54
CA PRO A 769 -11.12 5.99 1.19
C PRO A 769 -9.97 5.82 0.20
N VAL A 770 -8.85 6.47 0.49
CA VAL A 770 -7.57 6.32 -0.21
C VAL A 770 -6.51 5.93 0.80
N PHE A 771 -6.11 4.67 0.81
CA PHE A 771 -5.11 4.16 1.73
C PHE A 771 -3.71 4.29 1.12
N ILE A 772 -2.85 5.11 1.72
CA ILE A 772 -1.46 5.30 1.33
C ILE A 772 -0.58 4.55 2.32
N THR A 773 0.12 3.53 1.85
CA THR A 773 1.03 2.70 2.66
C THR A 773 2.45 2.73 2.13
N GLY A 774 3.44 2.52 3.01
CA GLY A 774 4.84 2.38 2.61
C GLY A 774 5.16 0.96 2.16
N PHE A 775 6.09 0.83 1.22
CA PHE A 775 6.54 -0.47 0.73
C PHE A 775 7.08 -1.34 1.88
N LYS A 776 6.65 -2.61 1.92
CA LYS A 776 7.04 -3.62 2.93
C LYS A 776 6.75 -3.23 4.40
N CYS A 777 5.79 -2.35 4.67
CA CYS A 777 5.40 -2.06 6.05
C CYS A 777 4.65 -3.25 6.67
N SER A 778 5.30 -3.99 7.57
CA SER A 778 4.72 -5.21 8.16
C SER A 778 3.38 -4.99 8.91
N PRO A 779 3.20 -4.00 9.81
CA PRO A 779 1.89 -3.77 10.40
C PRO A 779 0.81 -3.34 9.40
N ASP A 780 1.17 -2.62 8.32
CA ASP A 780 0.20 -2.22 7.30
C ASP A 780 -0.23 -3.41 6.43
N SER A 781 0.62 -4.42 6.24
CA SER A 781 0.26 -5.62 5.48
C SER A 781 -0.91 -6.39 6.11
N PHE A 782 -1.03 -6.38 7.44
CA PHE A 782 -2.19 -6.90 8.15
C PHE A 782 -3.40 -5.96 8.04
N ALA A 783 -3.18 -4.67 8.23
CA ALA A 783 -4.24 -3.66 8.15
C ALA A 783 -4.88 -3.59 6.75
N LEU A 784 -4.13 -3.85 5.68
CA LEU A 784 -4.63 -3.87 4.31
C LEU A 784 -5.72 -4.92 4.09
N ASP A 785 -5.55 -6.13 4.61
CA ASP A 785 -6.55 -7.19 4.48
C ASP A 785 -7.82 -6.84 5.27
N TYR A 786 -7.69 -6.30 6.48
CA TYR A 786 -8.82 -5.85 7.29
C TYR A 786 -9.55 -4.66 6.64
N PHE A 787 -8.79 -3.73 6.06
CA PHE A 787 -9.35 -2.60 5.31
C PHE A 787 -10.19 -3.08 4.12
N ARG A 788 -9.68 -4.05 3.34
CA ARG A 788 -10.41 -4.64 2.21
C ARG A 788 -11.72 -5.28 2.65
N GLU A 789 -11.70 -6.08 3.73
CA GLU A 789 -12.91 -6.71 4.28
C GLU A 789 -13.95 -5.68 4.73
N ILE A 790 -13.53 -4.57 5.35
CA ILE A 790 -14.44 -3.47 5.72
C ILE A 790 -15.07 -2.86 4.46
N MET A 791 -14.26 -2.59 3.43
CA MET A 791 -14.77 -2.01 2.18
C MET A 791 -15.69 -2.95 1.44
N ASP A 792 -15.39 -4.24 1.42
CA ASP A 792 -16.22 -5.28 0.82
C ASP A 792 -17.55 -5.47 1.56
N PHE A 793 -17.56 -5.32 2.89
CA PHE A 793 -18.80 -5.33 3.68
C PHE A 793 -19.74 -4.19 3.25
N TYR A 794 -19.21 -2.99 3.00
CA TYR A 794 -19.97 -1.83 2.53
C TYR A 794 -20.11 -1.78 1.02
N GLN A 795 -19.56 -2.72 0.27
CA GLN A 795 -19.50 -2.72 -1.20
C GLN A 795 -19.02 -1.36 -1.75
N LYS A 796 -18.03 -0.76 -1.08
CA LYS A 796 -17.54 0.58 -1.36
C LYS A 796 -16.24 0.54 -2.14
N PRO A 797 -16.14 1.26 -3.28
CA PRO A 797 -14.88 1.41 -3.98
C PRO A 797 -13.83 2.13 -3.13
N TYR A 798 -12.58 1.77 -3.36
CA TYR A 798 -11.43 2.33 -2.64
C TYR A 798 -10.19 2.40 -3.54
N LEU A 799 -9.20 3.18 -3.11
CA LEU A 799 -7.89 3.22 -3.75
C LEU A 799 -6.80 2.89 -2.72
N ILE A 800 -5.90 1.98 -3.07
CA ILE A 800 -4.68 1.70 -2.30
C ILE A 800 -3.49 2.18 -3.13
N LEU A 801 -2.66 3.04 -2.54
CA LEU A 801 -1.41 3.52 -3.13
C LEU A 801 -0.25 3.10 -2.23
N GLN A 802 0.59 2.24 -2.75
CA GLN A 802 1.84 1.87 -2.11
C GLN A 802 2.92 2.82 -2.62
N VAL A 803 3.56 3.55 -1.71
CA VAL A 803 4.61 4.51 -2.03
C VAL A 803 5.97 3.93 -1.68
N ASP A 804 6.91 4.09 -2.60
CA ASP A 804 8.32 3.76 -2.42
C ASP A 804 9.17 5.01 -2.66
N GLU A 805 10.34 5.01 -2.11
CA GLU A 805 11.35 6.06 -2.32
C GLU A 805 11.87 6.13 -3.76
N HIS A 806 11.82 5.02 -4.49
CA HIS A 806 12.29 4.89 -5.88
C HIS A 806 11.20 5.13 -6.95
N ASP A 807 9.93 5.28 -6.55
CA ASP A 807 8.82 5.41 -7.49
C ASP A 807 8.82 6.72 -8.28
N SER A 808 8.48 6.62 -9.58
CA SER A 808 8.12 7.78 -10.39
C SER A 808 6.72 8.30 -10.03
N GLU A 809 6.51 9.62 -10.17
CA GLU A 809 5.22 10.25 -9.84
C GLU A 809 4.12 9.97 -10.89
N GLU A 810 4.49 9.55 -12.10
CA GLU A 810 3.57 9.40 -13.25
C GLU A 810 2.53 8.28 -13.07
N GLY A 811 2.92 7.14 -12.48
CA GLY A 811 2.00 6.03 -12.23
C GLY A 811 0.88 6.32 -11.24
N TYR A 812 1.05 7.33 -10.36
CA TYR A 812 0.00 7.72 -9.41
C TYR A 812 -1.13 8.49 -10.07
N ASP A 813 -0.86 9.31 -11.09
CA ASP A 813 -1.87 10.12 -11.77
C ASP A 813 -2.92 9.23 -12.45
N THR A 814 -2.48 8.22 -13.18
CA THR A 814 -3.38 7.27 -13.84
C THR A 814 -4.29 6.54 -12.84
N ARG A 815 -3.74 6.08 -11.72
CA ARG A 815 -4.50 5.40 -10.66
C ARG A 815 -5.52 6.33 -9.99
N ILE A 816 -5.14 7.58 -9.74
CA ILE A 816 -6.01 8.60 -9.14
C ILE A 816 -7.15 8.96 -10.10
N GLU A 817 -6.86 9.18 -11.38
CA GLU A 817 -7.87 9.49 -12.39
C GLU A 817 -8.90 8.35 -12.53
N ALA A 818 -8.43 7.10 -12.61
CA ALA A 818 -9.28 5.92 -12.66
C ALA A 818 -10.14 5.78 -11.40
N ALA A 819 -9.55 5.99 -10.21
CA ALA A 819 -10.28 5.93 -8.95
C ALA A 819 -11.37 7.02 -8.87
N ILE A 820 -11.07 8.26 -9.29
CA ILE A 820 -12.05 9.36 -9.31
C ILE A 820 -13.24 8.99 -10.20
N ARG A 821 -13.01 8.41 -11.38
CA ARG A 821 -14.10 7.95 -12.28
C ARG A 821 -14.93 6.85 -11.63
N THR A 822 -14.28 5.84 -11.05
CA THR A 822 -14.95 4.75 -10.32
C THR A 822 -15.78 5.29 -9.15
N PHE A 823 -15.25 6.24 -8.37
CA PHE A 823 -15.96 6.85 -7.24
C PHE A 823 -17.18 7.66 -7.69
N ARG A 824 -17.08 8.39 -8.80
CA ARG A 824 -18.23 9.13 -9.38
C ARG A 824 -19.28 8.19 -9.91
N SER A 825 -18.90 7.10 -10.59
CA SER A 825 -19.84 6.09 -11.08
C SER A 825 -20.62 5.47 -9.91
N ASP A 826 -19.92 5.03 -8.85
CA ASP A 826 -20.56 4.49 -7.63
C ASP A 826 -21.48 5.52 -6.96
N PHE A 827 -21.08 6.79 -6.87
CA PHE A 827 -21.87 7.85 -6.26
C PHE A 827 -23.19 8.09 -7.01
N LEU A 828 -23.17 8.04 -8.36
CA LEU A 828 -24.35 8.22 -9.19
C LEU A 828 -25.31 7.02 -9.11
N GLU A 829 -24.77 5.79 -9.04
CA GLU A 829 -25.57 4.57 -8.96
C GLU A 829 -26.12 4.28 -7.57
N SER A 830 -25.40 4.68 -6.51
CA SER A 830 -25.75 4.36 -5.12
C SER A 830 -26.71 5.38 -4.54
N LYS A 831 -28.03 5.05 -4.50
CA LYS A 831 -29.04 5.86 -3.79
C LYS A 831 -28.97 5.71 -2.25
N SER A 832 -28.40 4.61 -1.73
CA SER A 832 -28.29 4.29 -0.30
C SER A 832 -27.01 3.50 0.01
N ILE A 833 -26.63 3.44 1.30
CA ILE A 833 -25.51 2.64 1.77
C ILE A 833 -25.86 1.16 1.60
N ARG A 834 -25.01 0.43 0.88
CA ARG A 834 -25.14 -1.01 0.67
C ARG A 834 -24.43 -1.73 1.80
N VAL A 835 -25.03 -2.75 2.38
CA VAL A 835 -24.45 -3.57 3.44
C VAL A 835 -24.60 -5.03 3.06
N LYS A 836 -23.48 -5.74 2.97
CA LYS A 836 -23.50 -7.18 2.76
C LYS A 836 -23.88 -7.87 4.07
N LYS A 837 -25.01 -8.58 4.11
CA LYS A 837 -25.37 -9.39 5.28
C LYS A 837 -24.36 -10.54 5.41
N LYS A 838 -23.38 -10.39 6.29
CA LYS A 838 -22.54 -11.49 6.75
C LYS A 838 -22.16 -11.26 8.20
N GLU A 839 -22.80 -12.00 9.11
CA GLU A 839 -22.29 -12.14 10.46
C GLU A 839 -21.12 -13.12 10.43
N ILE A 840 -19.96 -12.66 10.85
CA ILE A 840 -18.85 -13.55 11.20
C ILE A 840 -19.24 -14.18 12.54
N LYS A 841 -19.93 -15.32 12.52
CA LYS A 841 -20.14 -16.11 13.74
C LYS A 841 -18.81 -16.80 14.07
N ILE A 842 -18.16 -16.32 15.11
CA ILE A 842 -17.09 -17.06 15.78
C ILE A 842 -17.82 -18.12 16.61
N ASP A 843 -17.79 -19.38 16.14
CA ASP A 843 -18.38 -20.50 16.87
C ASP A 843 -17.62 -20.69 18.18
N ARG A 844 -18.31 -20.58 19.32
CA ARG A 844 -17.71 -20.51 20.66
C ARG A 844 -17.48 -21.85 21.32
N ALA A 845 -18.01 -22.95 20.77
CA ALA A 845 -17.89 -24.28 21.38
C ALA A 845 -17.21 -25.26 20.43
N PHE A 846 -15.99 -25.66 20.80
CA PHE A 846 -15.26 -26.73 20.10
C PHE A 846 -15.70 -28.09 20.63
N PRO A 847 -15.99 -29.08 19.77
CA PRO A 847 -16.49 -30.40 20.23
C PRO A 847 -15.42 -31.20 21.00
N LYS A 848 -15.81 -31.83 22.12
CA LYS A 848 -14.93 -32.78 22.81
C LYS A 848 -14.55 -33.91 21.87
N GLY A 849 -13.28 -34.32 21.89
CA GLY A 849 -12.73 -35.36 21.00
C GLY A 849 -12.32 -34.86 19.61
N GLY A 850 -12.42 -33.56 19.36
CA GLY A 850 -11.93 -32.92 18.14
C GLY A 850 -10.40 -32.91 18.03
N TYR A 851 -9.91 -32.61 16.82
CA TYR A 851 -8.48 -32.53 16.52
C TYR A 851 -7.96 -31.11 16.81
N ILE A 852 -6.83 -30.99 17.52
CA ILE A 852 -6.17 -29.74 17.83
C ILE A 852 -4.79 -29.74 17.19
N LEU A 853 -4.57 -28.87 16.21
CA LEU A 853 -3.30 -28.66 15.56
C LEU A 853 -2.52 -27.56 16.30
N ILE A 854 -1.39 -27.94 16.90
CA ILE A 854 -0.54 -27.05 17.70
C ILE A 854 0.67 -26.63 16.87
N PRO A 855 0.86 -25.33 16.59
CA PRO A 855 2.08 -24.83 15.96
C PRO A 855 3.30 -25.16 16.81
N ASN A 856 4.36 -25.66 16.18
CA ASN A 856 5.56 -26.11 16.89
C ASN A 856 6.52 -24.92 17.17
N TYR A 857 6.17 -24.03 18.09
CA TYR A 857 7.02 -22.91 18.50
C TYR A 857 8.29 -23.36 19.26
N ASP A 858 8.16 -24.42 20.01
CA ASP A 858 9.20 -25.05 20.81
C ASP A 858 8.80 -26.50 21.07
N TRP A 859 9.57 -27.40 20.53
CA TRP A 859 9.25 -28.83 20.57
C TRP A 859 8.98 -29.34 22.00
N LEU A 860 9.79 -28.92 23.00
CA LEU A 860 9.61 -29.37 24.39
C LEU A 860 8.26 -28.89 24.95
N SER A 861 8.01 -27.60 24.89
CA SER A 861 6.77 -27.01 25.42
C SER A 861 5.54 -27.52 24.68
N CYS A 862 5.60 -27.58 23.35
CA CYS A 862 4.45 -27.96 22.53
C CYS A 862 4.10 -29.45 22.68
N SER A 863 5.09 -30.33 22.85
CA SER A 863 4.86 -31.76 23.14
C SER A 863 4.16 -31.97 24.49
N LEU A 864 4.57 -31.22 25.52
CA LEU A 864 3.91 -31.28 26.84
C LEU A 864 2.49 -30.68 26.78
N MET A 865 2.28 -29.63 25.98
CA MET A 865 0.95 -29.06 25.74
C MET A 865 0.05 -30.06 25.01
N SER A 866 0.57 -30.77 23.99
CA SER A 866 -0.16 -31.83 23.29
C SER A 866 -0.65 -32.90 24.25
N ALA A 867 0.22 -33.40 25.13
CA ALA A 867 -0.13 -34.38 26.15
C ALA A 867 -1.20 -33.84 27.14
N ALA A 868 -1.18 -32.56 27.50
CA ALA A 868 -2.21 -31.96 28.34
C ALA A 868 -3.59 -31.96 27.65
N PHE A 869 -3.66 -31.66 26.34
CA PHE A 869 -4.90 -31.74 25.57
C PHE A 869 -5.40 -33.21 25.42
N GLU A 870 -4.49 -34.13 25.17
CA GLU A 870 -4.84 -35.58 25.06
C GLU A 870 -5.42 -36.15 26.36
N ARG A 871 -4.88 -35.75 27.49
CA ARG A 871 -5.42 -36.12 28.81
C ARG A 871 -6.88 -35.75 29.00
N GLU A 872 -7.30 -34.59 28.43
CA GLU A 872 -8.68 -34.10 28.48
C GLU A 872 -9.58 -34.64 27.34
N GLY A 873 -9.04 -35.61 26.56
CA GLY A 873 -9.79 -36.34 25.52
C GLY A 873 -9.83 -35.67 24.15
N TYR A 874 -8.96 -34.69 23.89
CA TYR A 874 -8.76 -34.13 22.56
C TYR A 874 -7.71 -34.95 21.79
N LYS A 875 -7.72 -34.85 20.46
CA LYS A 875 -6.70 -35.45 19.60
C LYS A 875 -5.70 -34.38 19.20
N ALA A 876 -4.69 -34.12 20.02
CA ALA A 876 -3.72 -33.08 19.78
C ALA A 876 -2.57 -33.57 18.89
N MET A 877 -2.19 -32.75 17.91
CA MET A 877 -1.12 -33.02 16.95
C MET A 877 -0.25 -31.78 16.78
N LEU A 878 1.08 -31.94 16.80
CA LEU A 878 2.00 -30.89 16.44
C LEU A 878 1.98 -30.68 14.92
N ILE A 879 1.95 -29.43 14.49
CA ILE A 879 2.05 -29.11 13.07
C ILE A 879 3.44 -29.48 12.57
N GLU A 880 3.48 -30.35 11.55
CA GLU A 880 4.72 -30.74 10.89
C GLU A 880 5.22 -29.60 10.02
N GLU A 881 6.46 -29.21 10.22
CA GLU A 881 7.13 -28.18 9.41
C GLU A 881 8.29 -28.80 8.65
N SER A 882 8.36 -28.51 7.36
CA SER A 882 9.44 -28.92 6.47
C SER A 882 9.88 -27.73 5.61
N SER A 883 11.04 -27.85 4.96
CA SER A 883 11.45 -26.86 3.97
C SER A 883 10.42 -26.70 2.85
N ASN A 884 9.75 -27.77 2.46
CA ASN A 884 8.69 -27.76 1.44
C ASN A 884 7.44 -27.03 1.95
N THR A 885 7.04 -27.24 3.22
CA THR A 885 5.93 -26.51 3.86
C THR A 885 6.21 -25.01 3.88
N ILE A 886 7.42 -24.62 4.28
CA ILE A 886 7.84 -23.21 4.29
C ILE A 886 7.81 -22.62 2.88
N GLN A 887 8.37 -23.31 1.89
CA GLN A 887 8.36 -22.85 0.49
C GLN A 887 6.93 -22.74 -0.05
N SER A 888 6.07 -23.72 0.19
CA SER A 888 4.66 -23.68 -0.21
C SER A 888 3.88 -22.57 0.48
N SER A 889 4.24 -22.22 1.73
CA SER A 889 3.59 -21.14 2.49
C SER A 889 3.82 -19.74 1.90
N LEU A 890 4.87 -19.60 1.09
CA LEU A 890 5.21 -18.32 0.47
C LEU A 890 4.08 -17.79 -0.45
N ARG A 891 3.30 -18.68 -1.06
CA ARG A 891 2.13 -18.32 -1.88
C ARG A 891 0.99 -17.66 -1.07
N LEU A 892 0.89 -17.97 0.22
CA LEU A 892 -0.11 -17.39 1.11
C LEU A 892 0.29 -16.02 1.67
N ASN A 893 1.54 -15.60 1.47
CA ASN A 893 2.12 -14.44 2.13
C ASN A 893 2.12 -13.20 1.23
N ASP A 894 1.33 -12.19 1.59
CA ASP A 894 1.21 -10.89 0.92
C ASP A 894 2.02 -9.78 1.61
N GLY A 895 3.11 -10.14 2.30
CA GLY A 895 3.93 -9.22 3.10
C GLY A 895 3.72 -9.35 4.61
N GLN A 896 2.89 -10.30 5.05
CA GLN A 896 2.75 -10.66 6.46
C GLN A 896 4.01 -11.40 6.96
N CYS A 897 4.06 -11.65 8.28
CA CYS A 897 5.13 -12.43 8.88
C CYS A 897 5.12 -13.88 8.33
N LEU A 898 6.31 -14.40 7.98
CA LEU A 898 6.45 -15.76 7.46
C LEU A 898 5.86 -16.85 8.39
N PRO A 899 6.01 -16.79 9.73
CA PRO A 899 5.48 -17.84 10.62
C PRO A 899 3.98 -18.06 10.48
N ILE A 900 3.15 -17.01 10.34
CA ILE A 900 1.70 -17.23 10.19
C ILE A 900 1.36 -17.96 8.89
N SER A 901 2.05 -17.65 7.79
CA SER A 901 1.85 -18.35 6.52
C SER A 901 2.27 -19.82 6.61
N ALA A 902 3.40 -20.09 7.30
CA ALA A 902 3.89 -21.46 7.53
C ALA A 902 2.93 -22.28 8.41
N ILE A 903 2.42 -21.70 9.50
CA ILE A 903 1.41 -22.34 10.37
C ILE A 903 0.15 -22.71 9.59
N VAL A 904 -0.38 -21.78 8.80
CA VAL A 904 -1.58 -22.03 8.00
C VAL A 904 -1.33 -23.10 6.94
N GLN A 905 -0.20 -23.02 6.23
CA GLN A 905 0.16 -24.03 5.22
C GLN A 905 0.35 -25.42 5.84
N GLY A 906 1.08 -25.53 6.95
CA GLY A 906 1.26 -26.79 7.67
C GLY A 906 -0.07 -27.37 8.15
N SER A 907 -0.97 -26.51 8.65
CA SER A 907 -2.33 -26.95 9.01
C SER A 907 -3.11 -27.50 7.83
N ILE A 908 -3.04 -26.86 6.67
CA ILE A 908 -3.69 -27.33 5.42
C ILE A 908 -3.12 -28.69 5.00
N GLU A 909 -1.79 -28.84 5.03
CA GLU A 909 -1.11 -30.09 4.69
C GLU A 909 -1.51 -31.24 5.63
N MET A 910 -1.58 -30.98 6.94
CA MET A 910 -2.02 -31.98 7.91
C MET A 910 -3.50 -32.38 7.71
N VAL A 911 -4.39 -31.41 7.47
CA VAL A 911 -5.80 -31.71 7.18
C VAL A 911 -5.92 -32.64 5.95
N LYS A 912 -5.15 -32.36 4.90
CA LYS A 912 -5.13 -33.20 3.68
C LYS A 912 -4.48 -34.57 3.92
N LYS A 913 -3.30 -34.60 4.53
CA LYS A 913 -2.51 -35.83 4.77
C LYS A 913 -3.26 -36.86 5.65
N TYR A 914 -3.88 -36.35 6.71
CA TYR A 914 -4.58 -37.21 7.68
C TYR A 914 -6.11 -37.22 7.47
N GLN A 915 -6.62 -36.63 6.40
CA GLN A 915 -8.06 -36.55 6.05
C GLN A 915 -8.92 -36.07 7.24
N LEU A 916 -8.44 -35.06 7.95
CA LEU A 916 -9.11 -34.55 9.15
C LEU A 916 -10.43 -33.85 8.80
N PRO A 917 -11.51 -34.11 9.58
CA PRO A 917 -12.79 -33.41 9.36
C PRO A 917 -12.67 -31.95 9.74
N VAL A 918 -12.82 -31.03 8.76
CA VAL A 918 -12.59 -29.59 8.88
C VAL A 918 -13.40 -28.94 10.03
N ASN A 919 -14.66 -29.36 10.19
CA ASN A 919 -15.55 -28.84 11.23
C ASN A 919 -15.29 -29.40 12.65
N GLN A 920 -14.39 -30.35 12.81
CA GLN A 920 -13.94 -30.93 14.08
C GLN A 920 -12.44 -30.72 14.31
N THR A 921 -11.80 -29.87 13.51
CA THR A 921 -10.37 -29.59 13.62
C THR A 921 -10.17 -28.10 13.96
N ALA A 922 -9.30 -27.84 14.94
CA ALA A 922 -8.93 -26.51 15.37
C ALA A 922 -7.43 -26.26 15.22
N ILE A 923 -7.05 -25.01 14.90
CA ILE A 923 -5.66 -24.55 15.01
C ILE A 923 -5.53 -23.81 16.34
N PHE A 924 -4.59 -24.24 17.19
CA PHE A 924 -4.32 -23.62 18.48
C PHE A 924 -3.31 -22.48 18.32
N LEU A 925 -3.78 -21.25 18.43
CA LEU A 925 -2.95 -20.04 18.34
C LEU A 925 -2.96 -19.34 19.70
N ASN A 926 -1.88 -19.54 20.46
CA ASN A 926 -1.72 -18.83 21.72
C ASN A 926 -1.32 -17.38 21.46
N THR A 927 -2.17 -16.41 21.79
CA THR A 927 -1.92 -14.99 21.59
C THR A 927 -1.68 -14.29 22.92
N ILE A 928 -0.60 -13.53 23.00
CA ILE A 928 -0.31 -12.60 24.11
C ILE A 928 -0.48 -11.19 23.58
N CYS A 929 -1.44 -10.43 24.12
CA CYS A 929 -1.86 -9.14 23.55
C CYS A 929 -0.89 -7.98 23.77
N ASN A 930 0.05 -8.07 24.68
CA ASN A 930 0.91 -6.95 25.09
C ASN A 930 2.32 -6.96 24.47
N LEU A 931 2.48 -7.52 23.28
CA LEU A 931 3.75 -7.55 22.56
C LEU A 931 3.77 -6.55 21.40
N SER A 932 4.86 -5.81 21.25
CA SER A 932 5.14 -4.98 20.07
C SER A 932 5.49 -5.86 18.84
N CYS A 933 4.62 -6.80 18.49
CA CYS A 933 4.75 -7.82 17.45
C CYS A 933 3.40 -8.04 16.75
N ASN A 934 3.39 -8.60 15.55
CA ASN A 934 2.14 -8.94 14.85
C ASN A 934 1.47 -10.23 15.37
N PHE A 935 2.12 -10.96 16.25
CA PHE A 935 1.63 -12.23 16.77
C PHE A 935 0.18 -12.20 17.32
N PRO A 936 -0.27 -11.16 18.05
CA PRO A 936 -1.65 -11.06 18.50
C PRO A 936 -2.70 -11.08 17.39
N GLN A 937 -2.33 -10.75 16.16
CA GLN A 937 -3.23 -10.73 15.00
C GLN A 937 -3.28 -12.07 14.25
N TYR A 938 -2.47 -13.07 14.63
CA TYR A 938 -2.38 -14.36 13.95
C TYR A 938 -3.73 -15.09 13.83
N PRO A 939 -4.59 -15.15 14.86
CA PRO A 939 -5.88 -15.82 14.74
C PRO A 939 -6.77 -15.25 13.63
N MET A 940 -6.85 -13.94 13.56
CA MET A 940 -7.63 -13.24 12.53
C MET A 940 -7.02 -13.41 11.15
N MET A 941 -5.68 -13.31 11.05
CA MET A 941 -4.96 -13.48 9.78
C MET A 941 -5.05 -14.93 9.28
N ALA A 942 -4.93 -15.93 10.14
CA ALA A 942 -5.10 -17.34 9.80
C ALA A 942 -6.48 -17.58 9.14
N ARG A 943 -7.54 -16.99 9.70
CA ARG A 943 -8.90 -17.07 9.12
C ARG A 943 -8.95 -16.47 7.72
N GLN A 944 -8.31 -15.33 7.50
CA GLN A 944 -8.25 -14.68 6.18
C GLN A 944 -7.50 -15.56 5.16
N LEU A 945 -6.37 -16.12 5.55
CA LEU A 945 -5.56 -16.98 4.69
C LEU A 945 -6.30 -18.29 4.32
N LEU A 946 -6.96 -18.91 5.29
CA LEU A 946 -7.78 -20.11 5.07
C LEU A 946 -8.95 -19.82 4.12
N LYS A 947 -9.62 -18.68 4.28
CA LYS A 947 -10.72 -18.23 3.41
C LYS A 947 -10.24 -17.99 1.97
N LYS A 948 -9.05 -17.41 1.79
CA LYS A 948 -8.43 -17.19 0.47
C LYS A 948 -8.13 -18.51 -0.24
N GLU A 949 -7.73 -19.54 0.52
CA GLU A 949 -7.38 -20.85 -0.06
C GLU A 949 -8.61 -21.66 -0.47
N SER A 950 -9.61 -21.76 0.39
CA SER A 950 -10.87 -22.47 0.09
C SER A 950 -11.97 -22.11 1.08
N GLY A 951 -13.19 -21.88 0.58
CA GLY A 951 -14.36 -21.66 1.44
C GLY A 951 -14.70 -22.81 2.39
N GLN A 952 -14.22 -24.04 2.13
CA GLN A 952 -14.36 -25.17 3.07
C GLN A 952 -13.37 -25.03 4.22
N LEU A 953 -12.12 -24.60 3.96
CA LEU A 953 -11.08 -24.42 4.98
C LEU A 953 -11.37 -23.24 5.91
N GLU A 954 -12.19 -22.27 5.51
CA GLU A 954 -12.71 -21.21 6.40
C GLU A 954 -13.46 -21.78 7.62
N LYS A 955 -13.97 -23.04 7.54
CA LYS A 955 -14.67 -23.72 8.61
C LYS A 955 -13.76 -24.33 9.68
N LEU A 956 -12.43 -24.34 9.48
CA LEU A 956 -11.49 -24.73 10.53
C LEU A 956 -11.65 -23.79 11.73
N HIS A 957 -11.74 -24.38 12.91
CA HIS A 957 -11.77 -23.60 14.15
C HIS A 957 -10.40 -22.98 14.41
N ILE A 958 -10.38 -21.73 14.87
CA ILE A 958 -9.16 -21.08 15.33
C ILE A 958 -9.31 -20.79 16.80
N PHE A 959 -8.49 -21.46 17.58
CA PHE A 959 -8.52 -21.43 19.02
C PHE A 959 -7.52 -20.36 19.53
N ALA A 960 -8.03 -19.22 20.00
CA ALA A 960 -7.22 -18.11 20.51
C ALA A 960 -7.45 -17.97 22.02
N THR A 961 -6.40 -17.95 22.80
CA THR A 961 -6.43 -18.18 24.25
C THR A 961 -7.10 -17.12 25.10
N GLU A 962 -7.12 -15.86 24.74
CA GLU A 962 -7.62 -14.80 25.65
C GLU A 962 -9.14 -14.78 25.88
N PHE A 963 -9.93 -15.24 24.93
CA PHE A 963 -11.38 -15.13 24.98
C PHE A 963 -12.13 -16.45 25.05
N GLU A 964 -11.46 -17.54 24.73
CA GLU A 964 -12.04 -18.88 24.68
C GLU A 964 -11.58 -19.76 25.84
N MET A 965 -10.58 -19.33 26.62
CA MET A 965 -10.13 -20.03 27.82
C MET A 965 -11.25 -20.23 28.85
N THR A 966 -12.24 -19.36 28.89
CA THR A 966 -13.41 -19.52 29.77
C THR A 966 -14.33 -20.67 29.36
N SER A 967 -14.18 -21.19 28.12
CA SER A 967 -14.94 -22.36 27.63
C SER A 967 -14.23 -23.70 27.84
N LEU A 968 -12.95 -23.68 28.23
CA LEU A 968 -12.16 -24.88 28.53
C LEU A 968 -12.20 -25.19 30.03
N PRO A 969 -12.06 -26.50 30.41
CA PRO A 969 -11.88 -26.86 31.80
C PRO A 969 -10.68 -26.15 32.44
N TYR A 970 -10.85 -25.65 33.67
CA TYR A 970 -9.79 -24.91 34.37
C TYR A 970 -8.49 -25.76 34.49
N ASP A 971 -8.62 -27.04 34.76
CA ASP A 971 -7.47 -27.95 34.88
C ASP A 971 -6.69 -28.07 33.57
N LEU A 972 -7.36 -28.05 32.44
CA LEU A 972 -6.71 -28.05 31.12
C LEU A 972 -5.87 -26.76 30.91
N ILE A 973 -6.47 -25.59 31.18
CA ILE A 973 -5.80 -24.30 31.07
C ILE A 973 -4.54 -24.29 31.95
N TYR A 974 -4.69 -24.73 33.19
CA TYR A 974 -3.60 -24.79 34.15
C TYR A 974 -2.49 -25.74 33.68
N ASN A 975 -2.85 -26.94 33.21
CA ASN A 975 -1.89 -27.92 32.70
C ASN A 975 -1.15 -27.44 31.44
N VAL A 976 -1.85 -26.79 30.50
CA VAL A 976 -1.23 -26.17 29.31
C VAL A 976 -0.25 -25.06 29.71
N TYR A 977 -0.60 -24.23 30.71
CA TYR A 977 0.28 -23.19 31.24
C TYR A 977 1.52 -23.80 31.94
N LEU A 978 1.32 -24.85 32.77
CA LEU A 978 2.44 -25.57 33.41
C LEU A 978 3.34 -26.23 32.35
N ALA A 979 2.78 -26.82 31.30
CA ALA A 979 3.53 -27.41 30.20
C ALA A 979 4.44 -26.39 29.53
N TYR A 980 3.90 -25.16 29.28
CA TYR A 980 4.67 -24.04 28.74
C TYR A 980 5.83 -23.61 29.65
N LEU A 981 5.58 -23.44 30.97
CA LEU A 981 6.60 -23.08 31.95
C LEU A 981 7.69 -24.17 32.09
N LEU A 982 7.27 -25.44 32.16
CA LEU A 982 8.18 -26.58 32.29
C LEU A 982 9.06 -26.72 31.05
N GLY A 983 8.47 -26.61 29.85
CA GLY A 983 9.23 -26.62 28.59
C GLY A 983 10.26 -25.49 28.52
N GLY A 984 9.89 -24.28 28.92
CA GLY A 984 10.83 -23.15 29.02
C GLY A 984 11.95 -23.37 30.03
N LEU A 985 11.64 -24.00 31.18
CA LEU A 985 12.65 -24.35 32.20
C LEU A 985 13.63 -25.40 31.68
N LEU A 986 13.09 -26.49 31.06
CA LEU A 986 13.91 -27.53 30.44
C LEU A 986 14.83 -26.97 29.35
N ARG A 987 14.32 -26.09 28.47
CA ARG A 987 15.12 -25.41 27.46
C ARG A 987 16.26 -24.60 28.10
N ARG A 988 15.97 -23.84 29.16
CA ARG A 988 16.99 -23.08 29.90
C ARG A 988 18.07 -24.00 30.46
N ILE A 989 17.70 -25.16 30.99
CA ILE A 989 18.64 -26.18 31.51
C ILE A 989 19.50 -26.72 30.36
N VAL A 990 18.87 -27.10 29.22
CA VAL A 990 19.58 -27.59 28.03
C VAL A 990 20.58 -26.55 27.54
N CYS A 991 20.16 -25.29 27.35
CA CYS A 991 21.06 -24.20 26.90
C CYS A 991 22.24 -23.98 27.88
N LYS A 992 22.02 -24.18 29.19
CA LYS A 992 23.06 -24.00 30.20
C LYS A 992 24.06 -25.18 30.25
N ILE A 993 23.58 -26.40 29.98
CA ILE A 993 24.40 -27.64 30.14
C ILE A 993 25.09 -28.00 28.82
N ARG A 994 24.41 -27.87 27.68
CA ARG A 994 24.90 -28.32 26.37
C ARG A 994 26.32 -27.82 25.97
N PRO A 995 26.75 -26.59 26.27
CA PRO A 995 28.13 -26.16 26.00
C PRO A 995 29.18 -26.94 26.76
N TYR A 996 28.82 -27.69 27.84
CA TYR A 996 29.71 -28.44 28.69
C TYR A 996 29.58 -29.97 28.53
N GLU A 997 28.73 -30.42 27.59
CA GLU A 997 28.56 -31.83 27.25
C GLU A 997 29.83 -32.40 26.58
N ILE A 998 30.41 -33.43 27.18
CA ILE A 998 31.61 -34.12 26.69
C ILE A 998 31.21 -35.10 25.55
N ASN A 999 30.04 -35.73 25.66
CA ASN A 999 29.46 -36.60 24.61
C ASN A 999 28.04 -36.14 24.25
N PRO A 1000 27.86 -35.32 23.19
CA PRO A 1000 26.54 -34.99 22.70
C PRO A 1000 25.91 -36.19 22.06
N GLY A 1001 24.99 -36.86 22.79
CA GLY A 1001 24.24 -37.99 22.38
C GLY A 1001 23.24 -37.73 21.26
#